data_ca6122a764d7005029564bd626ed1d94
#
_entry.id   ca6122a764d7005029564bd626ed1d94
#
_cell.length_a   1.000
_cell.length_b   1.000
_cell.length_c   1.000
_cell.angle_alpha   90.00
_cell.angle_beta   90.00
_cell.angle_gamma   90.00
#
_symmetry.space_group_name_H-M   'P 1'
#
loop_
_entity.id
_entity.type
_entity.pdbx_description
1 polymer ?
#
loop_
_entity_poly.entity_id
_entity_poly.type
_entity_poly.pdbx_seq_one_letter_code
_entity_poly.pdbx_strand_id
1 'polypeptide(L)'
;MSFWDILGTLLIKPLQLLFEVVFVMANRVVGDPGLAIIALSLAMNFLVLPLYRRADAMQEEERETELRLHKGVAHIKKTFRGDERMMMLQTYYRQNNYKPTYVLKGATSLFLEIPFFIAAYAFLSNLELLHGVSFGPIRDLGAPDGLLTVAGVTVNVLPFLMTAINLVSCVIFTKGSLPKTKVQLYTMALFFLVFLYTSPAGLVFYWTLNNLFSLIKTIFYKLRHAHIILGVLFSLAGITAAVYGLFFYGQPTPRRLVFFIAAALVLQLPLLAVLCKGKVRLPEKLCGAQPSKKLFVSGSVFLAVLTGLLIPSAVIHASPQEFVNMTSFLHPAWYIVSALCFAVGTFVIWFGIFYSLAKPSVKALLDQCVWALCGIALVDYMFFGRSLGNLSAGLVFDNGLQFTTGQMLVNLAVVLAVFAAFTFAASKWRQRIPGILTVGIIAVVCMSVVNTVGICRSINEIKAGAQSDGGTPSFSLSKTGKNVIVLMLDRAMGPYIPYIFNEKPELEAQFDGFTYYSNTASLGIKTNISTPSLFGGYEYTPAELNARDQELLVDKQNEALKVLPVMFDQNGFDVTVLEPVYAGYGWVPDLSIFQDYPDIRRFNVRGYFSDPKLQKQAIRSNKRNFFCYALMKAAPLCIQANLYDYGTYNQGNFVSDDGYAGQSTDGALTASGISAGFMNSYNVLANLPNITQISKDDTNTYMVLTNDTTHDPVLLQEPEYVPAPEVDNTQYEREHADRFTVNGRTMTVEQRNDYAYYQCNVAALLQLGKWFDYLRENGVYDNTRIIVMSDHGGTMGQFPELLADDGMDAESFASLLMVKDFNSKGFTTSDEFMLSADVPLLAVKDVVAEPVNPFSGRRIDEVSKPKQEQLLLYSFEWDVNVNCGTQFIAGDWYTVNGDIWNKNAWHSVANKAVLTAER
;
A
#
# COMPACT_ATOMS: atom_id res chain seq x y z
N MET A 1 -0.98 -19.57 2.35
CA MET A 1 -1.23 -19.28 3.79
C MET A 1 -1.28 -20.60 4.56
N SER A 2 -0.55 -20.68 5.68
CA SER A 2 -0.65 -21.82 6.59
C SER A 2 -1.98 -21.77 7.37
N PHE A 3 -2.37 -22.87 7.98
CA PHE A 3 -3.53 -22.90 8.90
C PHE A 3 -3.41 -21.87 10.03
N TRP A 4 -2.20 -21.69 10.57
CA TRP A 4 -1.91 -20.70 11.61
C TRP A 4 -2.03 -19.25 11.12
N ASP A 5 -1.68 -18.98 9.86
CA ASP A 5 -1.88 -17.66 9.27
C ASP A 5 -3.36 -17.31 9.12
N ILE A 6 -4.18 -18.29 8.72
CA ILE A 6 -5.64 -18.12 8.61
C ILE A 6 -6.23 -17.83 9.98
N LEU A 7 -5.89 -18.65 10.97
CA LEU A 7 -6.38 -18.49 12.35
C LEU A 7 -5.94 -17.15 12.94
N GLY A 8 -4.69 -16.75 12.73
CA GLY A 8 -4.16 -15.45 13.14
C GLY A 8 -4.90 -14.29 12.47
N THR A 9 -5.18 -14.40 11.16
CA THR A 9 -5.92 -13.38 10.42
C THR A 9 -7.37 -13.27 10.85
N LEU A 10 -8.01 -14.36 11.23
CA LEU A 10 -9.37 -14.36 11.75
C LEU A 10 -9.50 -13.78 13.16
N LEU A 11 -8.56 -14.07 14.04
CA LEU A 11 -8.72 -13.77 15.48
C LEU A 11 -7.88 -12.57 15.94
N ILE A 12 -6.63 -12.49 15.50
CA ILE A 12 -5.66 -11.52 16.02
C ILE A 12 -5.57 -10.27 15.17
N LYS A 13 -5.49 -10.43 13.83
CA LYS A 13 -5.30 -9.31 12.91
C LYS A 13 -6.41 -8.24 12.95
N PRO A 14 -7.70 -8.56 13.11
CA PRO A 14 -8.74 -7.54 13.29
C PRO A 14 -8.52 -6.68 14.54
N LEU A 15 -8.05 -7.29 15.63
CA LEU A 15 -7.71 -6.55 16.85
C LEU A 15 -6.44 -5.72 16.64
N GLN A 16 -5.43 -6.29 16.01
CA GLN A 16 -4.19 -5.56 15.68
C GLN A 16 -4.51 -4.33 14.83
N LEU A 17 -5.34 -4.45 13.80
CA LEU A 17 -5.82 -3.33 12.99
C LEU A 17 -6.52 -2.26 13.84
N LEU A 18 -7.34 -2.67 14.80
CA LEU A 18 -7.99 -1.73 15.71
C LEU A 18 -6.96 -0.96 16.56
N PHE A 19 -5.93 -1.65 17.10
CA PHE A 19 -4.83 -1.00 17.84
C PHE A 19 -4.08 0.00 16.98
N GLU A 20 -3.78 -0.39 15.76
CA GLU A 20 -3.05 0.39 14.76
C GLU A 20 -3.80 1.69 14.42
N VAL A 21 -5.06 1.59 14.02
CA VAL A 21 -5.89 2.75 13.66
C VAL A 21 -6.07 3.70 14.84
N VAL A 22 -6.34 3.18 16.04
CA VAL A 22 -6.51 4.02 17.24
C VAL A 22 -5.20 4.72 17.60
N PHE A 23 -4.06 4.03 17.52
CA PHE A 23 -2.76 4.62 17.81
C PHE A 23 -2.40 5.72 16.80
N VAL A 24 -2.49 5.43 15.50
CA VAL A 24 -2.11 6.38 14.44
C VAL A 24 -3.02 7.61 14.48
N MET A 25 -4.34 7.43 14.66
CA MET A 25 -5.26 8.56 14.83
C MET A 25 -4.96 9.39 16.08
N ALA A 26 -4.64 8.74 17.21
CA ALA A 26 -4.25 9.44 18.43
C ALA A 26 -2.95 10.22 18.23
N ASN A 27 -1.93 9.60 17.63
CA ASN A 27 -0.65 10.22 17.38
C ASN A 27 -0.76 11.48 16.49
N ARG A 28 -1.61 11.44 15.47
CA ARG A 28 -1.88 12.62 14.63
C ARG A 28 -2.52 13.79 15.38
N VAL A 29 -3.39 13.47 16.34
CA VAL A 29 -4.07 14.51 17.13
C VAL A 29 -3.11 15.11 18.15
N VAL A 30 -2.32 14.27 18.81
CA VAL A 30 -1.50 14.66 19.96
C VAL A 30 -0.09 15.06 19.53
N GLY A 31 0.47 14.46 18.46
CA GLY A 31 1.82 14.74 17.96
C GLY A 31 2.95 14.16 18.83
N ASP A 32 2.64 13.24 19.75
CA ASP A 32 3.60 12.60 20.66
C ASP A 32 3.26 11.11 20.82
N PRO A 33 4.15 10.18 20.43
CA PRO A 33 3.90 8.73 20.50
C PRO A 33 3.67 8.20 21.92
N GLY A 34 4.30 8.78 22.95
CA GLY A 34 4.07 8.38 24.33
C GLY A 34 2.66 8.73 24.82
N LEU A 35 2.17 9.93 24.49
CA LEU A 35 0.78 10.32 24.74
C LEU A 35 -0.21 9.51 23.89
N ALA A 36 0.17 9.13 22.67
CA ALA A 36 -0.64 8.24 21.83
C ALA A 36 -0.80 6.85 22.44
N ILE A 37 0.24 6.31 23.11
CA ILE A 37 0.15 5.06 23.89
C ILE A 37 -0.85 5.21 25.06
N ILE A 38 -0.85 6.35 25.75
CA ILE A 38 -1.82 6.62 26.83
C ILE A 38 -3.24 6.64 26.26
N ALA A 39 -3.45 7.37 25.16
CA ALA A 39 -4.76 7.44 24.48
C ALA A 39 -5.23 6.06 24.00
N LEU A 40 -4.33 5.27 23.42
CA LEU A 40 -4.57 3.90 22.99
C LEU A 40 -5.01 3.03 24.18
N SER A 41 -4.26 3.07 25.29
CA SER A 41 -4.60 2.29 26.49
C SER A 41 -5.99 2.66 27.01
N LEU A 42 -6.30 3.96 27.12
CA LEU A 42 -7.62 4.41 27.57
C LEU A 42 -8.73 3.97 26.61
N ALA A 43 -8.57 4.21 25.30
CA ALA A 43 -9.56 3.85 24.29
C ALA A 43 -9.86 2.34 24.31
N MET A 44 -8.83 1.49 24.35
CA MET A 44 -8.99 0.05 24.39
C MET A 44 -9.65 -0.43 25.68
N ASN A 45 -9.25 0.09 26.83
CA ASN A 45 -9.87 -0.24 28.11
C ASN A 45 -11.35 0.13 28.17
N PHE A 46 -11.72 1.32 27.64
CA PHE A 46 -13.14 1.72 27.59
C PHE A 46 -13.95 0.90 26.60
N LEU A 47 -13.39 0.57 25.44
CA LEU A 47 -14.04 -0.27 24.44
C LEU A 47 -14.35 -1.67 24.98
N VAL A 48 -13.40 -2.27 25.70
CA VAL A 48 -13.50 -3.65 26.18
C VAL A 48 -14.18 -3.74 27.57
N LEU A 49 -14.33 -2.61 28.27
CA LEU A 49 -14.94 -2.56 29.63
C LEU A 49 -16.31 -3.29 29.74
N PRO A 50 -17.27 -3.12 28.80
CA PRO A 50 -18.54 -3.84 28.89
C PRO A 50 -18.38 -5.36 28.80
N LEU A 51 -17.40 -5.85 28.02
CA LEU A 51 -17.08 -7.27 27.88
C LEU A 51 -16.49 -7.82 29.17
N TYR A 52 -15.51 -7.14 29.74
CA TYR A 52 -14.87 -7.54 30.99
C TYR A 52 -15.89 -7.58 32.14
N ARG A 53 -16.73 -6.54 32.23
CA ARG A 53 -17.82 -6.55 33.25
C ARG A 53 -18.72 -7.80 33.17
N ARG A 54 -19.05 -8.23 31.95
CA ARG A 54 -19.89 -9.42 31.77
C ARG A 54 -19.11 -10.71 32.03
N ALA A 55 -17.85 -10.76 31.58
CA ALA A 55 -16.97 -11.91 31.86
C ALA A 55 -16.69 -12.04 33.36
N ASP A 56 -16.40 -10.94 34.06
CA ASP A 56 -16.20 -10.89 35.52
C ASP A 56 -17.45 -11.36 36.26
N ALA A 57 -18.66 -10.94 35.85
CA ALA A 57 -19.90 -11.37 36.43
C ALA A 57 -20.15 -12.88 36.24
N MET A 58 -19.83 -13.43 35.06
CA MET A 58 -19.94 -14.87 34.78
C MET A 58 -18.90 -15.67 35.58
N GLN A 59 -17.72 -15.14 35.75
CA GLN A 59 -16.66 -15.75 36.57
C GLN A 59 -17.05 -15.78 38.08
N GLU A 60 -17.63 -14.68 38.55
CA GLU A 60 -18.11 -14.62 39.95
C GLU A 60 -19.24 -15.58 40.21
N GLU A 61 -20.23 -15.69 39.31
CA GLU A 61 -21.33 -16.67 39.40
C GLU A 61 -20.81 -18.11 39.45
N GLU A 62 -19.79 -18.42 38.64
CA GLU A 62 -19.13 -19.72 38.62
C GLU A 62 -18.36 -19.97 39.91
N ARG A 63 -17.62 -18.96 40.40
CA ARG A 63 -16.90 -19.06 41.68
C ARG A 63 -17.80 -19.30 42.85
N GLU A 64 -18.95 -18.61 42.95
CA GLU A 64 -19.93 -18.82 43.99
C GLU A 64 -20.51 -20.25 43.93
N THR A 65 -20.75 -20.74 42.72
CA THR A 65 -21.24 -22.11 42.49
C THR A 65 -20.20 -23.15 42.90
N GLU A 66 -18.93 -22.95 42.55
CA GLU A 66 -17.82 -23.82 42.94
C GLU A 66 -17.65 -23.85 44.47
N LEU A 67 -17.69 -22.69 45.12
CA LEU A 67 -17.60 -22.61 46.58
C LEU A 67 -18.73 -23.33 47.25
N ARG A 68 -19.97 -23.20 46.76
CA ARG A 68 -21.15 -23.89 47.27
C ARG A 68 -21.03 -25.41 47.15
N LEU A 69 -20.50 -25.91 46.03
CA LEU A 69 -20.37 -27.34 45.77
C LEU A 69 -19.09 -27.94 46.37
N HIS A 70 -18.10 -27.13 46.72
CA HIS A 70 -16.76 -27.55 47.13
C HIS A 70 -16.79 -28.58 48.31
N LYS A 71 -17.62 -28.36 49.34
CA LYS A 71 -17.71 -29.27 50.50
C LYS A 71 -18.19 -30.65 50.09
N GLY A 72 -19.24 -30.75 49.28
CA GLY A 72 -19.77 -32.01 48.78
C GLY A 72 -18.80 -32.74 47.85
N VAL A 73 -18.20 -32.01 46.93
CA VAL A 73 -17.17 -32.54 46.02
C VAL A 73 -15.97 -33.08 46.79
N ALA A 74 -15.50 -32.32 47.80
CA ALA A 74 -14.37 -32.75 48.65
C ALA A 74 -14.72 -34.03 49.45
N HIS A 75 -15.93 -34.11 49.98
CA HIS A 75 -16.41 -35.30 50.71
C HIS A 75 -16.45 -36.53 49.79
N ILE A 76 -17.08 -36.40 48.58
CA ILE A 76 -17.15 -37.47 47.59
C ILE A 76 -15.72 -37.94 47.16
N LYS A 77 -14.80 -37.00 46.90
CA LYS A 77 -13.43 -37.33 46.51
C LYS A 77 -12.64 -38.05 47.62
N LYS A 78 -12.96 -37.78 48.86
CA LYS A 78 -12.33 -38.41 50.03
C LYS A 78 -12.91 -39.82 50.32
N THR A 79 -14.21 -40.00 50.09
CA THR A 79 -14.94 -41.21 50.50
C THR A 79 -14.96 -42.31 49.45
N PHE A 80 -15.06 -41.92 48.16
CA PHE A 80 -15.18 -42.85 47.02
C PHE A 80 -13.91 -42.92 46.19
N ARG A 81 -13.65 -44.08 45.52
CA ARG A 81 -12.51 -44.32 44.65
C ARG A 81 -12.97 -44.88 43.29
N GLY A 82 -12.11 -44.76 42.26
CA GLY A 82 -12.36 -45.31 40.92
C GLY A 82 -13.66 -44.85 40.29
N ASP A 83 -14.40 -45.77 39.68
CA ASP A 83 -15.63 -45.48 38.93
C ASP A 83 -16.78 -45.02 39.83
N GLU A 84 -16.85 -45.51 41.04
CA GLU A 84 -17.84 -45.03 42.05
C GLU A 84 -17.68 -43.53 42.29
N ARG A 85 -16.45 -43.07 42.47
CA ARG A 85 -16.19 -41.64 42.67
C ARG A 85 -16.64 -40.82 41.45
N MET A 86 -16.42 -41.35 40.24
CA MET A 86 -16.82 -40.66 39.01
C MET A 86 -18.36 -40.59 38.88
N MET A 87 -19.05 -41.70 39.17
CA MET A 87 -20.51 -41.78 39.16
C MET A 87 -21.14 -40.87 40.21
N MET A 88 -20.62 -40.87 41.44
CA MET A 88 -21.12 -40.01 42.53
C MET A 88 -20.88 -38.51 42.22
N LEU A 89 -19.75 -38.16 41.64
CA LEU A 89 -19.48 -36.77 41.22
C LEU A 89 -20.43 -36.34 40.10
N GLN A 90 -20.65 -37.17 39.07
CA GLN A 90 -21.59 -36.88 37.99
C GLN A 90 -23.03 -36.72 38.53
N THR A 91 -23.46 -37.60 39.42
CA THR A 91 -24.80 -37.54 40.05
C THR A 91 -24.94 -36.28 40.89
N TYR A 92 -23.96 -35.96 41.71
CA TYR A 92 -23.93 -34.74 42.51
C TYR A 92 -24.00 -33.48 41.68
N TYR A 93 -23.20 -33.41 40.61
CA TYR A 93 -23.23 -32.28 39.66
C TYR A 93 -24.58 -32.17 38.95
N ARG A 94 -25.18 -33.30 38.54
CA ARG A 94 -26.49 -33.35 37.89
C ARG A 94 -27.61 -32.85 38.80
N GLN A 95 -27.60 -33.27 40.09
CA GLN A 95 -28.54 -32.82 41.10
C GLN A 95 -28.47 -31.33 41.39
N ASN A 96 -27.29 -30.75 41.26
CA ASN A 96 -27.07 -29.31 41.45
C ASN A 96 -27.12 -28.51 40.14
N ASN A 97 -27.61 -29.08 39.03
CA ASN A 97 -27.67 -28.46 37.70
C ASN A 97 -26.31 -27.91 37.24
N TYR A 98 -25.22 -28.55 37.69
CA TYR A 98 -23.86 -28.14 37.34
C TYR A 98 -23.26 -29.05 36.26
N LYS A 99 -22.69 -28.47 35.25
CA LYS A 99 -21.92 -29.20 34.19
C LYS A 99 -20.44 -28.94 34.40
N PRO A 100 -19.57 -29.99 34.36
CA PRO A 100 -18.10 -29.77 34.44
C PRO A 100 -17.55 -28.79 33.43
N THR A 101 -18.20 -28.63 32.25
CA THR A 101 -17.85 -27.65 31.21
C THR A 101 -18.06 -26.19 31.64
N TYR A 102 -18.80 -25.97 32.79
CA TYR A 102 -18.98 -24.60 33.30
C TYR A 102 -17.70 -23.98 33.85
N VAL A 103 -16.67 -24.77 34.15
CA VAL A 103 -15.32 -24.31 34.45
C VAL A 103 -14.79 -23.40 33.31
N LEU A 104 -15.18 -23.66 32.05
CA LEU A 104 -14.83 -22.81 30.91
C LEU A 104 -15.47 -21.41 30.97
N LYS A 105 -16.63 -21.29 31.65
CA LYS A 105 -17.26 -20.00 31.93
C LYS A 105 -16.39 -19.14 32.86
N GLY A 106 -15.76 -19.77 33.85
CA GLY A 106 -14.81 -19.13 34.75
C GLY A 106 -13.53 -18.65 34.06
N ALA A 107 -13.19 -19.24 32.91
CA ALA A 107 -12.03 -18.83 32.11
C ALA A 107 -12.38 -17.81 30.99
N THR A 108 -13.64 -17.35 30.88
CA THR A 108 -14.10 -16.47 29.80
C THR A 108 -13.29 -15.15 29.72
N SER A 109 -12.95 -14.56 30.87
CA SER A 109 -12.14 -13.36 30.95
C SER A 109 -10.75 -13.60 30.32
N LEU A 110 -10.12 -14.71 30.71
CA LEU A 110 -8.78 -15.08 30.17
C LEU A 110 -8.81 -15.35 28.67
N PHE A 111 -9.85 -16.05 28.17
CA PHE A 111 -10.01 -16.30 26.72
C PHE A 111 -10.23 -15.02 25.92
N LEU A 112 -10.79 -13.99 26.52
CA LEU A 112 -10.91 -12.67 25.89
C LEU A 112 -9.60 -11.88 25.97
N GLU A 113 -8.88 -11.96 27.09
CA GLU A 113 -7.63 -11.20 27.30
C GLU A 113 -6.48 -11.65 26.41
N ILE A 114 -6.34 -12.97 26.17
CA ILE A 114 -5.23 -13.53 25.37
C ILE A 114 -5.16 -12.95 23.95
N PRO A 115 -6.23 -12.92 23.14
CA PRO A 115 -6.18 -12.32 21.81
C PRO A 115 -5.83 -10.82 21.81
N PHE A 116 -6.36 -10.06 22.78
CA PHE A 116 -6.00 -8.64 22.94
C PHE A 116 -4.53 -8.46 23.33
N PHE A 117 -4.04 -9.33 24.21
CA PHE A 117 -2.64 -9.36 24.59
C PHE A 117 -1.74 -9.62 23.37
N ILE A 118 -2.02 -10.67 22.60
CA ILE A 118 -1.24 -11.03 21.43
C ILE A 118 -1.28 -9.90 20.38
N ALA A 119 -2.45 -9.27 20.18
CA ALA A 119 -2.59 -8.17 19.23
C ALA A 119 -1.80 -6.93 19.66
N ALA A 120 -1.88 -6.52 20.93
CA ALA A 120 -1.10 -5.41 21.46
C ALA A 120 0.42 -5.68 21.40
N TYR A 121 0.83 -6.90 21.78
CA TYR A 121 2.22 -7.34 21.71
C TYR A 121 2.73 -7.29 20.26
N ALA A 122 2.02 -7.91 19.32
CA ALA A 122 2.40 -7.96 17.91
C ALA A 122 2.47 -6.56 17.27
N PHE A 123 1.63 -5.63 17.71
CA PHE A 123 1.63 -4.25 17.21
C PHE A 123 2.77 -3.43 17.82
N LEU A 124 2.78 -3.26 19.15
CA LEU A 124 3.71 -2.33 19.81
C LEU A 124 5.18 -2.81 19.82
N SER A 125 5.43 -4.14 19.76
CA SER A 125 6.80 -4.67 19.70
C SER A 125 7.49 -4.46 18.36
N ASN A 126 6.71 -4.21 17.30
CA ASN A 126 7.23 -4.07 15.94
C ASN A 126 6.95 -2.68 15.36
N LEU A 127 6.58 -1.72 16.18
CA LEU A 127 6.26 -0.37 15.72
C LEU A 127 7.54 0.47 15.64
N GLU A 128 8.04 0.68 14.43
CA GLU A 128 9.27 1.44 14.14
C GLU A 128 9.17 2.89 14.60
N LEU A 129 7.98 3.50 14.53
CA LEU A 129 7.69 4.85 15.03
C LEU A 129 8.07 5.09 16.51
N LEU A 130 8.34 4.05 17.28
CA LEU A 130 8.73 4.17 18.68
C LEU A 130 10.25 4.18 18.88
N HIS A 131 11.04 3.76 17.88
CA HIS A 131 12.49 3.72 17.98
C HIS A 131 13.10 5.12 18.03
N GLY A 132 14.02 5.33 18.99
CA GLY A 132 14.67 6.63 19.22
C GLY A 132 13.78 7.69 19.85
N VAL A 133 12.49 7.40 20.09
CA VAL A 133 11.55 8.37 20.68
C VAL A 133 11.59 8.31 22.21
N SER A 134 11.90 9.45 22.84
CA SER A 134 11.90 9.57 24.28
C SER A 134 10.54 10.00 24.83
N PHE A 135 10.16 9.50 26.01
CA PHE A 135 8.96 9.92 26.70
C PHE A 135 9.18 10.00 28.24
N GLY A 136 9.15 11.17 28.82
CA GLY A 136 9.45 11.40 30.23
C GLY A 136 10.84 10.88 30.62
N PRO A 137 10.97 9.94 31.57
CA PRO A 137 12.26 9.35 31.94
C PRO A 137 12.74 8.27 30.96
N ILE A 138 11.88 7.76 30.06
CA ILE A 138 12.19 6.71 29.09
C ILE A 138 12.93 7.36 27.93
N ARG A 139 14.14 6.87 27.62
CA ARG A 139 14.99 7.41 26.54
C ARG A 139 14.57 6.94 25.16
N ASP A 140 14.08 5.71 25.06
CA ASP A 140 13.66 5.09 23.82
C ASP A 140 12.46 4.19 24.08
N LEU A 141 11.31 4.49 23.47
CA LEU A 141 10.10 3.69 23.57
C LEU A 141 10.19 2.37 22.77
N GLY A 142 11.04 2.32 21.75
CA GLY A 142 11.24 1.14 20.91
C GLY A 142 12.24 0.13 21.48
N ALA A 143 13.03 0.50 22.49
CA ALA A 143 14.00 -0.35 23.19
C ALA A 143 13.58 -0.63 24.64
N PRO A 144 14.19 -1.63 25.34
CA PRO A 144 14.01 -1.82 26.77
C PRO A 144 14.36 -0.56 27.57
N ASP A 145 13.63 -0.26 28.65
CA ASP A 145 13.65 1.06 29.33
C ASP A 145 14.98 1.45 29.96
N GLY A 146 15.81 0.51 30.42
CA GLY A 146 17.16 0.76 30.92
C GLY A 146 17.30 1.91 31.93
N LEU A 147 16.26 2.20 32.76
CA LEU A 147 16.15 3.40 33.58
C LEU A 147 17.17 3.46 34.71
N LEU A 148 17.69 2.33 35.17
CA LEU A 148 18.68 2.25 36.25
C LEU A 148 19.91 1.50 35.80
N THR A 149 21.09 2.03 36.15
CA THR A 149 22.36 1.30 36.00
C THR A 149 22.97 1.11 37.39
N VAL A 150 23.07 -0.14 37.84
CA VAL A 150 23.61 -0.50 39.14
C VAL A 150 24.85 -1.37 38.93
N ALA A 151 26.00 -0.92 39.40
CA ALA A 151 27.29 -1.62 39.28
C ALA A 151 27.60 -2.05 37.81
N GLY A 152 27.29 -1.23 36.81
CA GLY A 152 27.53 -1.51 35.40
C GLY A 152 26.49 -2.43 34.72
N VAL A 153 25.46 -2.87 35.44
CA VAL A 153 24.35 -3.66 34.90
C VAL A 153 23.13 -2.76 34.72
N THR A 154 22.60 -2.73 33.49
CA THR A 154 21.38 -1.98 33.16
C THR A 154 20.15 -2.75 33.63
N VAL A 155 19.27 -2.11 34.41
CA VAL A 155 18.05 -2.70 34.96
C VAL A 155 16.82 -2.01 34.35
N ASN A 156 15.92 -2.81 33.81
CA ASN A 156 14.65 -2.34 33.28
C ASN A 156 13.63 -2.21 34.44
N VAL A 157 13.19 -0.99 34.71
CA VAL A 157 12.36 -0.63 35.89
C VAL A 157 10.88 -0.78 35.59
N LEU A 158 10.44 -0.46 34.39
CA LEU A 158 9.00 -0.52 34.02
C LEU A 158 8.38 -1.90 34.24
N PRO A 159 9.03 -3.05 33.89
CA PRO A 159 8.47 -4.37 34.17
C PRO A 159 8.24 -4.63 35.66
N PHE A 160 9.12 -4.14 36.53
CA PHE A 160 8.92 -4.23 37.99
C PHE A 160 7.78 -3.35 38.48
N LEU A 161 7.65 -2.12 37.97
CA LEU A 161 6.54 -1.23 38.29
C LEU A 161 5.20 -1.85 37.84
N MET A 162 5.14 -2.34 36.62
CA MET A 162 3.97 -3.05 36.09
C MET A 162 3.57 -4.22 36.97
N THR A 163 4.55 -5.05 37.36
CA THR A 163 4.32 -6.22 38.22
C THR A 163 3.88 -5.83 39.63
N ALA A 164 4.47 -4.77 40.21
CA ALA A 164 4.05 -4.27 41.51
C ALA A 164 2.59 -3.82 41.52
N ILE A 165 2.15 -3.05 40.50
CA ILE A 165 0.76 -2.62 40.32
C ILE A 165 -0.16 -3.84 40.18
N ASN A 166 0.25 -4.83 39.39
CA ASN A 166 -0.52 -6.08 39.18
C ASN A 166 -0.64 -6.87 40.50
N LEU A 167 0.44 -7.01 41.28
CA LEU A 167 0.41 -7.68 42.58
C LEU A 167 -0.53 -6.98 43.57
N VAL A 168 -0.52 -5.65 43.64
CA VAL A 168 -1.49 -4.87 44.47
C VAL A 168 -2.91 -5.17 44.00
N SER A 169 -3.20 -5.18 42.73
CA SER A 169 -4.50 -5.56 42.16
C SER A 169 -4.89 -7.00 42.57
N CYS A 170 -3.95 -7.95 42.49
CA CYS A 170 -4.14 -9.33 42.88
C CYS A 170 -4.52 -9.48 44.39
N VAL A 171 -3.84 -8.74 45.27
CA VAL A 171 -4.14 -8.73 46.71
C VAL A 171 -5.55 -8.24 46.95
N ILE A 172 -5.97 -7.18 46.29
CA ILE A 172 -7.33 -6.60 46.44
C ILE A 172 -8.41 -7.55 45.92
N PHE A 173 -8.14 -8.19 44.76
CA PHE A 173 -9.08 -9.08 44.06
C PHE A 173 -9.24 -10.44 44.78
N THR A 174 -8.13 -10.99 45.28
CA THR A 174 -8.13 -12.35 45.88
C THR A 174 -8.54 -12.40 47.34
N LYS A 175 -8.98 -11.28 47.92
CA LYS A 175 -9.47 -11.23 49.30
C LYS A 175 -10.72 -12.14 49.45
N GLY A 176 -10.57 -13.26 50.14
CA GLY A 176 -11.60 -14.27 50.29
C GLY A 176 -11.60 -15.44 49.27
N SER A 177 -10.65 -15.47 48.35
CA SER A 177 -10.52 -16.55 47.35
C SER A 177 -9.73 -17.75 47.88
N LEU A 178 -9.90 -18.92 47.20
CA LEU A 178 -9.18 -20.15 47.51
C LEU A 178 -7.68 -19.98 47.33
N PRO A 179 -6.81 -20.68 48.12
CA PRO A 179 -5.35 -20.60 47.98
C PRO A 179 -4.83 -20.89 46.56
N LYS A 180 -5.47 -21.81 45.84
CA LYS A 180 -5.14 -22.18 44.48
C LYS A 180 -5.24 -20.99 43.51
N THR A 181 -6.31 -20.20 43.59
CA THR A 181 -6.52 -19.02 42.78
C THR A 181 -5.49 -17.94 43.08
N LYS A 182 -5.10 -17.76 44.33
CA LYS A 182 -4.04 -16.81 44.71
C LYS A 182 -2.70 -17.18 44.08
N VAL A 183 -2.28 -18.48 44.24
CA VAL A 183 -1.04 -18.97 43.67
C VAL A 183 -1.02 -18.78 42.15
N GLN A 184 -2.13 -19.13 41.48
CA GLN A 184 -2.23 -19.00 40.04
C GLN A 184 -2.03 -17.54 39.58
N LEU A 185 -2.67 -16.56 40.22
CA LEU A 185 -2.55 -15.13 39.83
C LEU A 185 -1.18 -14.56 40.14
N TYR A 186 -0.56 -14.92 41.28
CA TYR A 186 0.81 -14.47 41.57
C TYR A 186 1.86 -15.08 40.63
N THR A 187 1.70 -16.37 40.31
CA THR A 187 2.59 -17.03 39.33
C THR A 187 2.47 -16.39 37.96
N MET A 188 1.24 -16.03 37.56
CA MET A 188 1.01 -15.34 36.29
C MET A 188 1.64 -13.94 36.25
N ALA A 189 1.57 -13.16 37.37
CA ALA A 189 2.22 -11.87 37.46
C ALA A 189 3.75 -11.96 37.32
N LEU A 190 4.35 -12.97 37.95
CA LEU A 190 5.79 -13.23 37.85
C LEU A 190 6.20 -13.74 36.46
N PHE A 191 5.35 -14.57 35.81
CA PHE A 191 5.60 -14.98 34.44
C PHE A 191 5.65 -13.78 33.49
N PHE A 192 4.74 -12.81 33.61
CA PHE A 192 4.75 -11.59 32.81
C PHE A 192 5.96 -10.70 33.11
N LEU A 193 6.45 -10.69 34.34
CA LEU A 193 7.70 -9.95 34.66
C LEU A 193 8.87 -10.51 33.82
N VAL A 194 9.03 -11.82 33.80
CA VAL A 194 10.14 -12.46 33.06
C VAL A 194 9.94 -12.28 31.55
N PHE A 195 8.71 -12.51 31.07
CA PHE A 195 8.39 -12.45 29.65
C PHE A 195 8.55 -11.04 29.05
N LEU A 196 8.18 -10.00 29.79
CA LEU A 196 8.22 -8.61 29.32
C LEU A 196 9.50 -7.86 29.72
N TYR A 197 10.43 -8.52 30.42
CA TYR A 197 11.64 -7.85 30.96
C TYR A 197 12.52 -7.21 29.87
N THR A 198 12.66 -7.89 28.72
CA THR A 198 13.45 -7.42 27.58
C THR A 198 12.61 -6.81 26.46
N SER A 199 11.32 -6.59 26.71
CA SER A 199 10.41 -6.03 25.71
C SER A 199 10.58 -4.51 25.58
N PRO A 200 10.22 -3.92 24.42
CA PRO A 200 10.24 -2.47 24.22
C PRO A 200 9.50 -1.69 25.32
N ALA A 201 10.06 -0.59 25.72
CA ALA A 201 9.51 0.24 26.81
C ALA A 201 8.08 0.71 26.51
N GLY A 202 7.75 1.06 25.26
CA GLY A 202 6.40 1.45 24.86
C GLY A 202 5.34 0.37 25.09
N LEU A 203 5.70 -0.90 24.86
CA LEU A 203 4.82 -2.04 25.15
C LEU A 203 4.62 -2.22 26.66
N VAL A 204 5.72 -2.18 27.43
CA VAL A 204 5.65 -2.34 28.90
C VAL A 204 4.91 -1.17 29.52
N PHE A 205 5.08 0.04 28.99
CA PHE A 205 4.34 1.24 29.39
C PHE A 205 2.81 1.08 29.15
N TYR A 206 2.44 0.60 27.95
CA TYR A 206 1.03 0.29 27.66
C TYR A 206 0.44 -0.71 28.69
N TRP A 207 1.15 -1.78 29.03
CA TRP A 207 0.69 -2.75 30.02
C TRP A 207 0.66 -2.19 31.43
N THR A 208 1.60 -1.34 31.78
CA THR A 208 1.60 -0.60 33.07
C THR A 208 0.33 0.25 33.21
N LEU A 209 -0.03 0.99 32.14
CA LEU A 209 -1.27 1.77 32.08
C LEU A 209 -2.54 0.89 32.19
N ASN A 210 -2.55 -0.26 31.52
CA ASN A 210 -3.68 -1.19 31.59
C ASN A 210 -3.86 -1.76 33.00
N ASN A 211 -2.76 -2.15 33.66
CA ASN A 211 -2.81 -2.62 35.06
C ASN A 211 -3.26 -1.50 36.00
N LEU A 212 -2.76 -0.28 35.80
CA LEU A 212 -3.19 0.91 36.56
C LEU A 212 -4.69 1.19 36.37
N PHE A 213 -5.18 1.14 35.12
CA PHE A 213 -6.60 1.31 34.83
C PHE A 213 -7.45 0.21 35.51
N SER A 214 -6.99 -1.04 35.48
CA SER A 214 -7.67 -2.15 36.16
C SER A 214 -7.71 -1.97 37.69
N LEU A 215 -6.62 -1.49 38.28
CA LEU A 215 -6.55 -1.16 39.71
C LEU A 215 -7.52 -0.03 40.05
N ILE A 216 -7.48 1.06 39.30
CA ILE A 216 -8.41 2.19 39.47
C ILE A 216 -9.86 1.72 39.34
N LYS A 217 -10.18 0.95 38.27
CA LYS A 217 -11.50 0.34 38.07
C LYS A 217 -11.96 -0.44 39.30
N THR A 218 -11.10 -1.28 39.85
CA THR A 218 -11.41 -2.12 41.02
C THR A 218 -11.69 -1.28 42.27
N ILE A 219 -10.95 -0.20 42.48
CA ILE A 219 -11.18 0.76 43.58
C ILE A 219 -12.50 1.50 43.38
N PHE A 220 -12.74 2.00 42.15
CA PHE A 220 -13.98 2.73 41.83
C PHE A 220 -15.25 1.91 42.08
N TYR A 221 -15.24 0.62 41.73
CA TYR A 221 -16.44 -0.24 41.96
C TYR A 221 -16.74 -0.46 43.42
N LYS A 222 -15.83 -0.19 44.34
CA LYS A 222 -16.03 -0.23 45.77
C LYS A 222 -16.57 1.08 46.37
N LEU A 223 -16.56 2.18 45.57
CA LEU A 223 -17.08 3.47 46.02
C LEU A 223 -18.61 3.53 45.97
N ARG A 224 -19.25 4.11 47.02
CA ARG A 224 -20.71 4.18 47.18
C ARG A 224 -21.44 4.95 46.07
N HIS A 225 -20.73 5.89 45.36
CA HIS A 225 -21.26 6.74 44.28
C HIS A 225 -20.35 6.79 43.06
N ALA A 226 -19.79 5.64 42.66
CA ALA A 226 -18.79 5.52 41.60
C ALA A 226 -19.22 6.17 40.28
N HIS A 227 -20.47 6.06 39.87
CA HIS A 227 -21.00 6.60 38.62
C HIS A 227 -21.07 8.15 38.62
N ILE A 228 -21.32 8.78 39.77
CA ILE A 228 -21.32 10.24 39.90
C ILE A 228 -19.89 10.75 39.82
N ILE A 229 -18.98 10.13 40.59
CA ILE A 229 -17.55 10.52 40.60
C ILE A 229 -16.95 10.39 39.21
N LEU A 230 -17.26 9.28 38.50
CA LEU A 230 -16.80 9.07 37.13
C LEU A 230 -17.34 10.14 36.16
N GLY A 231 -18.64 10.47 36.28
CA GLY A 231 -19.25 11.55 35.48
C GLY A 231 -18.59 12.91 35.71
N VAL A 232 -18.25 13.23 36.95
CA VAL A 232 -17.53 14.49 37.30
C VAL A 232 -16.11 14.46 36.74
N LEU A 233 -15.39 13.32 36.83
CA LEU A 233 -14.03 13.20 36.29
C LEU A 233 -14.00 13.33 34.78
N PHE A 234 -14.95 12.70 34.05
CA PHE A 234 -15.07 12.88 32.60
C PHE A 234 -15.42 14.31 32.21
N SER A 235 -16.29 14.96 32.99
CA SER A 235 -16.61 16.38 32.76
C SER A 235 -15.38 17.27 32.95
N LEU A 236 -14.62 17.07 34.02
CA LEU A 236 -13.37 17.81 34.24
C LEU A 236 -12.35 17.54 33.12
N ALA A 237 -12.15 16.30 32.72
CA ALA A 237 -11.27 15.92 31.61
C ALA A 237 -11.70 16.57 30.30
N GLY A 238 -13.02 16.62 30.02
CA GLY A 238 -13.57 17.29 28.86
C GLY A 238 -13.33 18.81 28.86
N ILE A 239 -13.51 19.45 30.02
CA ILE A 239 -13.24 20.89 30.21
C ILE A 239 -11.75 21.15 30.02
N THR A 240 -10.89 20.33 30.63
CA THR A 240 -9.43 20.46 30.50
C THR A 240 -8.99 20.30 29.03
N ALA A 241 -9.53 19.31 28.31
CA ALA A 241 -9.23 19.12 26.90
C ALA A 241 -9.68 20.31 26.04
N ALA A 242 -10.87 20.89 26.32
CA ALA A 242 -11.34 22.09 25.64
C ALA A 242 -10.46 23.32 25.94
N VAL A 243 -10.09 23.54 27.19
CA VAL A 243 -9.21 24.64 27.59
C VAL A 243 -7.83 24.47 26.96
N TYR A 244 -7.26 23.27 27.01
CA TYR A 244 -5.98 23.00 26.37
C TYR A 244 -6.02 23.25 24.86
N GLY A 245 -7.02 22.74 24.17
CA GLY A 245 -7.19 22.88 22.71
C GLY A 245 -7.45 24.34 22.30
N LEU A 246 -8.08 25.17 23.16
CA LEU A 246 -8.42 26.56 22.85
C LEU A 246 -7.29 27.54 23.19
N PHE A 247 -6.53 27.30 24.27
CA PHE A 247 -5.63 28.29 24.83
C PHE A 247 -4.15 27.90 24.84
N PHE A 248 -3.84 26.62 24.85
CA PHE A 248 -2.46 26.14 25.03
C PHE A 248 -1.90 25.40 23.82
N TYR A 249 -2.77 24.90 22.94
CA TYR A 249 -2.36 24.23 21.72
C TYR A 249 -2.10 25.30 20.66
N GLY A 250 -0.86 25.68 20.39
CA GLY A 250 -0.41 26.69 19.41
C GLY A 250 -1.42 26.99 18.28
N GLN A 251 -1.21 27.30 17.09
CA GLN A 251 -2.27 27.61 16.09
C GLN A 251 -3.06 26.35 15.67
N PRO A 252 -4.19 26.02 16.30
CA PRO A 252 -4.95 24.81 15.94
C PRO A 252 -5.61 24.98 14.58
N THR A 253 -5.44 24.01 13.70
CA THR A 253 -6.26 23.96 12.47
C THR A 253 -7.75 23.86 12.86
N PRO A 254 -8.68 24.44 12.06
CA PRO A 254 -10.12 24.35 12.34
C PRO A 254 -10.63 22.92 12.61
N ARG A 255 -10.05 21.92 11.94
CA ARG A 255 -10.38 20.50 12.13
C ARG A 255 -10.01 20.00 13.53
N ARG A 256 -8.84 20.35 14.05
CA ARG A 256 -8.38 19.98 15.39
C ARG A 256 -9.23 20.65 16.47
N LEU A 257 -9.58 21.90 16.28
CA LEU A 257 -10.45 22.64 17.20
C LEU A 257 -11.84 21.97 17.30
N VAL A 258 -12.47 21.63 16.18
CA VAL A 258 -13.74 20.90 16.15
C VAL A 258 -13.63 19.55 16.89
N PHE A 259 -12.53 18.84 16.70
CA PHE A 259 -12.29 17.58 17.41
C PHE A 259 -12.21 17.77 18.93
N PHE A 260 -11.45 18.74 19.44
CA PHE A 260 -11.36 19.02 20.87
C PHE A 260 -12.72 19.42 21.47
N ILE A 261 -13.48 20.25 20.76
CA ILE A 261 -14.83 20.65 21.20
C ILE A 261 -15.78 19.44 21.19
N ALA A 262 -15.78 18.63 20.14
CA ALA A 262 -16.61 17.42 20.06
C ALA A 262 -16.25 16.42 21.16
N ALA A 263 -14.98 16.16 21.39
CA ALA A 263 -14.50 15.30 22.47
C ALA A 263 -14.93 15.85 23.85
N ALA A 264 -14.78 17.15 24.05
CA ALA A 264 -15.22 17.80 25.29
C ALA A 264 -16.73 17.62 25.54
N LEU A 265 -17.56 17.82 24.50
CA LEU A 265 -19.01 17.64 24.59
C LEU A 265 -19.39 16.17 24.87
N VAL A 266 -18.75 15.22 24.22
CA VAL A 266 -18.97 13.78 24.45
C VAL A 266 -18.62 13.40 25.88
N LEU A 267 -17.56 13.95 26.45
CA LEU A 267 -17.14 13.71 27.83
C LEU A 267 -18.11 14.31 28.88
N GLN A 268 -19.00 15.25 28.50
CA GLN A 268 -20.07 15.73 29.38
C GLN A 268 -21.27 14.77 29.47
N LEU A 269 -21.48 13.91 28.46
CA LEU A 269 -22.66 13.03 28.39
C LEU A 269 -22.86 12.12 29.63
N PRO A 270 -21.83 11.52 30.23
CA PRO A 270 -21.99 10.70 31.43
C PRO A 270 -22.53 11.48 32.62
N LEU A 271 -22.06 12.70 32.85
CA LEU A 271 -22.56 13.57 33.94
C LEU A 271 -23.99 14.01 33.68
N LEU A 272 -24.31 14.43 32.47
CA LEU A 272 -25.66 14.78 32.04
C LEU A 272 -26.63 13.61 32.19
N ALA A 273 -26.22 12.40 31.86
CA ALA A 273 -27.03 11.18 32.03
C ALA A 273 -27.35 10.88 33.52
N VAL A 274 -26.41 11.17 34.43
CA VAL A 274 -26.56 11.07 35.87
C VAL A 274 -27.49 12.16 36.39
N LEU A 275 -27.31 13.41 35.98
CA LEU A 275 -28.12 14.55 36.42
C LEU A 275 -29.58 14.46 35.94
N CYS A 276 -29.81 13.94 34.75
CA CYS A 276 -31.14 13.77 34.17
C CYS A 276 -31.94 12.60 34.80
N LYS A 277 -31.34 11.84 35.73
CA LYS A 277 -32.02 10.77 36.51
C LYS A 277 -33.09 9.99 35.71
N GLY A 278 -32.73 9.45 34.55
CA GLY A 278 -33.67 8.60 33.80
C GLY A 278 -34.82 9.35 33.09
N LYS A 279 -34.84 10.68 33.04
CA LYS A 279 -35.79 11.45 32.24
C LYS A 279 -35.50 11.40 30.74
N VAL A 280 -34.25 11.11 30.34
CA VAL A 280 -33.89 10.79 28.97
C VAL A 280 -34.12 9.30 28.74
N ARG A 281 -35.37 8.93 28.50
CA ARG A 281 -35.66 7.59 27.96
C ARG A 281 -35.38 7.63 26.48
N LEU A 282 -34.38 6.82 26.04
CA LEU A 282 -34.28 6.50 24.60
C LEU A 282 -35.68 6.05 24.14
N PRO A 283 -36.17 6.47 22.97
CA PRO A 283 -37.50 6.13 22.50
C PRO A 283 -37.71 4.62 22.64
N GLU A 284 -38.74 4.20 23.35
CA GLU A 284 -39.10 2.77 23.58
C GLU A 284 -39.18 1.99 22.26
N LYS A 285 -39.51 2.69 21.15
CA LYS A 285 -39.53 2.11 19.80
C LYS A 285 -38.14 1.69 19.31
N LEU A 286 -37.06 2.32 19.80
CA LEU A 286 -35.67 1.95 19.45
C LEU A 286 -35.09 0.84 20.35
N CYS A 287 -35.49 0.79 21.61
CA CYS A 287 -34.95 -0.12 22.61
C CYS A 287 -35.92 -1.24 23.02
N GLY A 288 -37.23 -1.16 22.70
CA GLY A 288 -38.25 -2.11 23.11
C GLY A 288 -38.41 -3.35 22.23
N ALA A 289 -37.68 -3.42 21.12
CA ALA A 289 -37.71 -4.57 20.23
C ALA A 289 -36.96 -5.78 20.83
N GLN A 290 -37.56 -6.97 20.74
CA GLN A 290 -36.87 -8.21 21.12
C GLN A 290 -35.63 -8.43 20.24
N PRO A 291 -34.47 -8.82 20.81
CA PRO A 291 -33.26 -9.04 20.01
C PRO A 291 -33.48 -10.21 19.03
N SER A 292 -32.93 -10.06 17.81
CA SER A 292 -33.03 -11.05 16.75
C SER A 292 -31.66 -11.55 16.33
N LYS A 293 -31.21 -12.68 16.88
CA LYS A 293 -29.94 -13.30 16.51
C LYS A 293 -29.83 -13.56 15.00
N LYS A 294 -30.94 -13.92 14.33
CA LYS A 294 -30.95 -14.15 12.87
C LYS A 294 -30.63 -12.86 12.10
N LEU A 295 -31.23 -11.73 12.51
CA LEU A 295 -30.96 -10.43 11.86
C LEU A 295 -29.50 -10.01 12.06
N PHE A 296 -28.98 -10.12 13.29
CA PHE A 296 -27.59 -9.78 13.58
C PHE A 296 -26.62 -10.61 12.75
N VAL A 297 -26.77 -11.94 12.74
CA VAL A 297 -25.86 -12.84 12.02
C VAL A 297 -25.93 -12.61 10.51
N SER A 298 -27.14 -12.52 9.94
CA SER A 298 -27.26 -12.27 8.48
C SER A 298 -26.66 -10.91 8.06
N GLY A 299 -26.86 -9.86 8.87
CA GLY A 299 -26.25 -8.55 8.60
C GLY A 299 -24.74 -8.57 8.75
N SER A 300 -24.21 -9.22 9.78
CA SER A 300 -22.77 -9.38 9.98
C SER A 300 -22.12 -10.17 8.84
N VAL A 301 -22.76 -11.23 8.36
CA VAL A 301 -22.28 -12.01 7.21
C VAL A 301 -22.36 -11.19 5.93
N PHE A 302 -23.43 -10.39 5.74
CA PHE A 302 -23.55 -9.51 4.58
C PHE A 302 -22.39 -8.49 4.52
N LEU A 303 -22.10 -7.81 5.65
CA LEU A 303 -20.97 -6.90 5.73
C LEU A 303 -19.63 -7.61 5.44
N ALA A 304 -19.48 -8.82 5.99
CA ALA A 304 -18.25 -9.60 5.76
C ALA A 304 -18.05 -10.01 4.29
N VAL A 305 -19.10 -10.43 3.57
CA VAL A 305 -18.96 -10.78 2.16
C VAL A 305 -18.87 -9.56 1.26
N LEU A 306 -19.52 -8.45 1.61
CA LEU A 306 -19.40 -7.18 0.86
C LEU A 306 -17.96 -6.67 0.92
N THR A 307 -17.40 -6.52 2.13
CA THR A 307 -16.09 -5.89 2.33
C THR A 307 -14.92 -6.86 2.18
N GLY A 308 -15.11 -8.15 2.44
CA GLY A 308 -14.06 -9.16 2.38
C GLY A 308 -14.02 -9.94 1.07
N LEU A 309 -15.09 -9.93 0.27
CA LEU A 309 -15.17 -10.74 -0.93
C LEU A 309 -15.50 -9.92 -2.18
N LEU A 310 -16.63 -9.19 -2.20
CA LEU A 310 -17.05 -8.47 -3.40
C LEU A 310 -16.10 -7.32 -3.76
N ILE A 311 -15.86 -6.40 -2.83
CA ILE A 311 -15.03 -5.23 -3.13
C ILE A 311 -13.60 -5.63 -3.52
N PRO A 312 -12.88 -6.50 -2.77
CA PRO A 312 -11.56 -6.96 -3.17
C PRO A 312 -11.54 -7.69 -4.52
N SER A 313 -12.52 -8.57 -4.77
CA SER A 313 -12.58 -9.30 -6.04
C SER A 313 -12.88 -8.41 -7.23
N ALA A 314 -13.71 -7.37 -7.05
CA ALA A 314 -14.03 -6.42 -8.11
C ALA A 314 -12.81 -5.56 -8.50
N VAL A 315 -12.03 -5.11 -7.51
CA VAL A 315 -10.80 -4.34 -7.76
C VAL A 315 -9.76 -5.19 -8.50
N ILE A 316 -9.48 -6.39 -8.03
CA ILE A 316 -8.50 -7.27 -8.68
C ILE A 316 -8.98 -7.70 -10.07
N HIS A 317 -10.29 -7.91 -10.25
CA HIS A 317 -10.85 -8.31 -11.55
C HIS A 317 -10.73 -7.20 -12.61
N ALA A 318 -10.73 -5.94 -12.21
CA ALA A 318 -10.57 -4.82 -13.11
C ALA A 318 -9.19 -4.79 -13.79
N SER A 319 -8.12 -5.13 -13.03
CA SER A 319 -6.75 -5.24 -13.55
C SER A 319 -5.97 -6.33 -12.82
N PRO A 320 -6.17 -7.62 -13.14
CA PRO A 320 -5.56 -8.73 -12.39
C PRO A 320 -4.04 -8.72 -12.42
N GLN A 321 -3.45 -8.25 -13.51
CA GLN A 321 -2.00 -8.23 -13.74
C GLN A 321 -1.23 -7.31 -12.77
N GLU A 322 -1.81 -6.19 -12.37
CA GLU A 322 -1.18 -5.24 -11.44
C GLU A 322 -1.01 -5.82 -10.03
N PHE A 323 -1.82 -6.81 -9.68
CA PHE A 323 -1.77 -7.46 -8.36
C PHE A 323 -0.96 -8.77 -8.35
N VAL A 324 -0.26 -9.08 -9.43
CA VAL A 324 0.71 -10.19 -9.47
C VAL A 324 2.03 -9.72 -8.88
N ASN A 325 2.48 -10.36 -7.80
CA ASN A 325 3.83 -10.10 -7.32
C ASN A 325 4.85 -10.74 -8.26
N MET A 326 5.67 -9.92 -8.92
CA MET A 326 6.62 -10.33 -9.95
C MET A 326 7.65 -11.36 -9.44
N THR A 327 8.14 -11.17 -8.23
CA THR A 327 9.22 -12.00 -7.65
C THR A 327 8.74 -13.39 -7.26
N SER A 328 7.58 -13.50 -6.60
CA SER A 328 7.05 -14.75 -6.07
C SER A 328 5.90 -15.32 -6.89
N PHE A 329 5.44 -14.59 -7.89
CA PHE A 329 4.24 -14.88 -8.68
C PHE A 329 3.03 -15.23 -7.80
N LEU A 330 2.84 -14.45 -6.70
CA LEU A 330 1.75 -14.69 -5.77
C LEU A 330 0.42 -14.52 -6.48
N HIS A 331 -0.42 -15.56 -6.46
CA HIS A 331 -1.75 -15.49 -7.07
C HIS A 331 -2.64 -14.48 -6.33
N PRO A 332 -3.19 -13.44 -6.98
CA PRO A 332 -3.96 -12.35 -6.34
C PRO A 332 -5.17 -12.82 -5.54
N ALA A 333 -5.73 -13.99 -5.82
CA ALA A 333 -6.81 -14.57 -5.02
C ALA A 333 -6.46 -14.70 -3.52
N TRP A 334 -5.17 -14.76 -3.15
CA TRP A 334 -4.75 -14.76 -1.74
C TRP A 334 -5.03 -13.44 -1.02
N TYR A 335 -5.10 -12.33 -1.74
CA TYR A 335 -5.54 -11.04 -1.19
C TYR A 335 -7.03 -11.10 -0.84
N ILE A 336 -7.87 -11.70 -1.72
CA ILE A 336 -9.31 -11.90 -1.47
C ILE A 336 -9.52 -12.81 -0.26
N VAL A 337 -8.81 -13.93 -0.17
CA VAL A 337 -8.89 -14.85 0.98
C VAL A 337 -8.50 -14.13 2.28
N SER A 338 -7.43 -13.32 2.25
CA SER A 338 -6.99 -12.55 3.41
C SER A 338 -8.03 -11.51 3.84
N ALA A 339 -8.56 -10.73 2.89
CA ALA A 339 -9.59 -9.73 3.15
C ALA A 339 -10.88 -10.37 3.72
N LEU A 340 -11.28 -11.53 3.20
CA LEU A 340 -12.42 -12.29 3.72
C LEU A 340 -12.17 -12.77 5.17
N CYS A 341 -10.97 -13.26 5.48
CA CYS A 341 -10.60 -13.63 6.84
C CYS A 341 -10.65 -12.44 7.80
N PHE A 342 -10.12 -11.28 7.41
CA PHE A 342 -10.24 -10.04 8.18
C PHE A 342 -11.70 -9.64 8.42
N ALA A 343 -12.51 -9.64 7.37
CA ALA A 343 -13.91 -9.25 7.43
C ALA A 343 -14.76 -10.22 8.31
N VAL A 344 -14.56 -11.52 8.15
CA VAL A 344 -15.20 -12.54 8.99
C VAL A 344 -14.74 -12.39 10.44
N GLY A 345 -13.45 -12.20 10.67
CA GLY A 345 -12.91 -11.94 12.00
C GLY A 345 -13.56 -10.74 12.66
N THR A 346 -13.66 -9.63 11.93
CA THR A 346 -14.24 -8.37 12.43
C THR A 346 -15.75 -8.49 12.66
N PHE A 347 -16.51 -8.77 11.59
CA PHE A 347 -17.98 -8.64 11.62
C PHE A 347 -18.69 -9.86 12.19
N VAL A 348 -18.15 -11.07 11.97
CA VAL A 348 -18.83 -12.30 12.43
C VAL A 348 -18.27 -12.74 13.78
N ILE A 349 -16.95 -12.82 13.96
CA ILE A 349 -16.35 -13.33 15.19
C ILE A 349 -16.39 -12.27 16.28
N TRP A 350 -15.70 -11.14 16.12
CA TRP A 350 -15.59 -10.15 17.20
C TRP A 350 -16.92 -9.44 17.46
N PHE A 351 -17.65 -9.00 16.45
CA PHE A 351 -18.99 -8.45 16.67
C PHE A 351 -19.92 -9.49 17.26
N GLY A 352 -19.80 -10.78 16.88
CA GLY A 352 -20.55 -11.89 17.46
C GLY A 352 -20.24 -12.10 18.93
N ILE A 353 -18.99 -11.99 19.35
CA ILE A 353 -18.57 -12.04 20.76
C ILE A 353 -19.20 -10.87 21.52
N PHE A 354 -19.07 -9.64 21.02
CA PHE A 354 -19.69 -8.45 21.62
C PHE A 354 -21.21 -8.61 21.74
N TYR A 355 -21.85 -9.07 20.68
CA TYR A 355 -23.30 -9.34 20.70
C TYR A 355 -23.68 -10.39 21.73
N SER A 356 -22.96 -11.51 21.81
CA SER A 356 -23.29 -12.60 22.73
C SER A 356 -23.25 -12.18 24.20
N LEU A 357 -22.29 -11.34 24.57
CA LEU A 357 -22.05 -10.83 25.90
C LEU A 357 -22.91 -9.60 26.26
N ALA A 358 -23.52 -8.94 25.27
CA ALA A 358 -24.32 -7.75 25.46
C ALA A 358 -25.66 -8.04 26.20
N LYS A 359 -26.19 -7.01 26.89
CA LYS A 359 -27.54 -7.03 27.48
C LYS A 359 -28.61 -7.04 26.36
N PRO A 360 -29.84 -7.56 26.63
CA PRO A 360 -30.90 -7.63 25.61
C PRO A 360 -31.20 -6.30 24.92
N SER A 361 -31.24 -5.19 25.63
CA SER A 361 -31.44 -3.86 25.06
C SER A 361 -30.31 -3.43 24.12
N VAL A 362 -29.05 -3.75 24.44
CA VAL A 362 -27.88 -3.48 23.60
C VAL A 362 -27.88 -4.41 22.37
N LYS A 363 -28.28 -5.68 22.54
CA LYS A 363 -28.46 -6.60 21.41
C LYS A 363 -29.48 -6.08 20.41
N ALA A 364 -30.62 -5.56 20.87
CA ALA A 364 -31.62 -4.96 20.00
C ALA A 364 -31.12 -3.71 19.25
N LEU A 365 -30.28 -2.90 19.90
CA LEU A 365 -29.62 -1.77 19.27
C LEU A 365 -28.59 -2.23 18.22
N LEU A 366 -27.75 -3.22 18.55
CA LEU A 366 -26.78 -3.80 17.62
C LEU A 366 -27.43 -4.40 16.37
N ASP A 367 -28.60 -5.08 16.53
CA ASP A 367 -29.38 -5.57 15.41
C ASP A 367 -29.73 -4.45 14.42
N GLN A 368 -30.20 -3.31 14.95
CA GLN A 368 -30.58 -2.16 14.11
C GLN A 368 -29.36 -1.48 13.48
N CYS A 369 -28.28 -1.33 14.27
CA CYS A 369 -27.04 -0.73 13.76
C CYS A 369 -26.45 -1.56 12.62
N VAL A 370 -26.35 -2.88 12.78
CA VAL A 370 -25.80 -3.76 11.74
C VAL A 370 -26.67 -3.73 10.49
N TRP A 371 -28.02 -3.72 10.62
CA TRP A 371 -28.92 -3.60 9.48
C TRP A 371 -28.76 -2.27 8.76
N ALA A 372 -28.71 -1.16 9.48
CA ALA A 372 -28.50 0.17 8.89
C ALA A 372 -27.14 0.28 8.20
N LEU A 373 -26.08 -0.26 8.84
CA LEU A 373 -24.74 -0.32 8.25
C LEU A 373 -24.71 -1.12 6.94
N CYS A 374 -25.48 -2.23 6.84
CA CYS A 374 -25.59 -2.95 5.55
C CYS A 374 -26.12 -2.06 4.43
N GLY A 375 -27.13 -1.25 4.72
CA GLY A 375 -27.70 -0.33 3.75
C GLY A 375 -26.73 0.81 3.37
N ILE A 376 -26.14 1.42 4.39
CA ILE A 376 -25.16 2.52 4.19
C ILE A 376 -23.97 2.03 3.37
N ALA A 377 -23.34 0.91 3.79
CA ALA A 377 -22.20 0.33 3.11
C ALA A 377 -22.48 -0.02 1.64
N LEU A 378 -23.66 -0.57 1.36
CA LEU A 378 -24.06 -0.89 0.00
C LEU A 378 -24.28 0.38 -0.85
N VAL A 379 -24.94 1.39 -0.30
CA VAL A 379 -25.22 2.65 -1.00
C VAL A 379 -23.93 3.43 -1.25
N ASP A 380 -23.04 3.52 -0.25
CA ASP A 380 -21.77 4.23 -0.43
C ASP A 380 -20.89 3.51 -1.47
N TYR A 381 -20.78 2.19 -1.42
CA TYR A 381 -20.04 1.43 -2.42
C TYR A 381 -20.61 1.57 -3.84
N MET A 382 -21.95 1.52 -3.99
CA MET A 382 -22.60 1.51 -5.29
C MET A 382 -22.68 2.89 -5.96
N PHE A 383 -22.83 3.96 -5.19
CA PHE A 383 -23.18 5.27 -5.74
C PHE A 383 -22.18 6.38 -5.43
N PHE A 384 -21.33 6.22 -4.41
CA PHE A 384 -20.38 7.24 -3.99
C PHE A 384 -18.93 6.77 -4.14
N GLY A 385 -18.01 7.72 -4.20
CA GLY A 385 -16.58 7.41 -4.33
C GLY A 385 -16.23 6.73 -5.66
N ARG A 386 -16.91 7.07 -6.74
CA ARG A 386 -16.57 6.71 -8.12
C ARG A 386 -15.69 7.79 -8.74
N SER A 387 -14.94 7.43 -9.77
CA SER A 387 -14.07 8.36 -10.51
C SER A 387 -13.05 9.07 -9.60
N LEU A 388 -12.38 8.29 -8.77
CA LEU A 388 -11.35 8.79 -7.85
C LEU A 388 -9.95 8.86 -8.47
N GLY A 389 -9.83 8.62 -9.78
CA GLY A 389 -8.56 8.48 -10.47
C GLY A 389 -8.10 7.03 -10.58
N ASN A 390 -6.89 6.83 -11.08
CA ASN A 390 -6.28 5.51 -11.22
C ASN A 390 -5.87 4.98 -9.84
N LEU A 391 -6.05 3.68 -9.65
CA LEU A 391 -5.70 2.99 -8.43
C LEU A 391 -4.48 2.10 -8.69
N SER A 392 -3.38 2.35 -7.96
CA SER A 392 -2.16 1.55 -8.08
C SER A 392 -2.28 0.15 -7.47
N ALA A 393 -1.29 -0.69 -7.72
CA ALA A 393 -1.15 -2.02 -7.10
C ALA A 393 -1.07 -1.96 -5.56
N GLY A 394 -0.58 -0.86 -4.99
CA GLY A 394 -0.57 -0.58 -3.56
C GLY A 394 -1.90 -0.09 -2.99
N LEU A 395 -2.95 0.00 -3.83
CA LEU A 395 -4.26 0.55 -3.49
C LEU A 395 -4.22 2.06 -3.17
N VAL A 396 -3.38 2.80 -3.87
CA VAL A 396 -3.21 4.26 -3.74
C VAL A 396 -3.76 4.95 -4.98
N PHE A 397 -4.47 6.05 -4.80
CA PHE A 397 -4.98 6.88 -5.89
C PHE A 397 -3.96 7.94 -6.29
N ASP A 398 -3.68 8.09 -7.58
CA ASP A 398 -2.70 9.03 -8.14
C ASP A 398 -2.88 10.47 -7.64
N ASN A 399 -4.12 10.95 -7.58
CA ASN A 399 -4.46 12.31 -7.16
C ASN A 399 -4.93 12.37 -5.69
N GLY A 400 -4.77 11.30 -4.92
CA GLY A 400 -5.30 11.19 -3.58
C GLY A 400 -6.83 11.20 -3.52
N LEU A 401 -7.38 11.26 -2.31
CA LEU A 401 -8.83 11.36 -2.09
C LEU A 401 -9.23 12.80 -1.80
N GLN A 402 -9.94 13.44 -2.75
CA GLN A 402 -10.48 14.77 -2.57
C GLN A 402 -11.98 14.78 -2.85
N PHE A 403 -12.76 15.27 -1.90
CA PHE A 403 -14.20 15.43 -2.04
C PHE A 403 -14.60 16.88 -1.79
N THR A 404 -15.45 17.41 -2.65
CA THR A 404 -16.03 18.74 -2.44
C THR A 404 -16.99 18.72 -1.25
N THR A 405 -17.13 19.88 -0.58
CA THR A 405 -18.08 20.02 0.53
C THR A 405 -19.51 19.67 0.10
N GLY A 406 -19.91 19.99 -1.15
CA GLY A 406 -21.20 19.63 -1.70
C GLY A 406 -21.41 18.11 -1.78
N GLN A 407 -20.43 17.37 -2.29
CA GLN A 407 -20.48 15.90 -2.35
C GLN A 407 -20.60 15.28 -0.96
N MET A 408 -19.83 15.77 0.03
CA MET A 408 -19.92 15.28 1.40
C MET A 408 -21.29 15.56 2.04
N LEU A 409 -21.88 16.73 1.81
CA LEU A 409 -23.20 17.06 2.34
C LEU A 409 -24.32 16.22 1.69
N VAL A 410 -24.26 16.00 0.38
CA VAL A 410 -25.22 15.13 -0.32
C VAL A 410 -25.09 13.70 0.19
N ASN A 411 -23.89 13.18 0.29
CA ASN A 411 -23.65 11.84 0.85
C ASN A 411 -24.17 11.72 2.28
N LEU A 412 -23.88 12.69 3.15
CA LEU A 412 -24.38 12.69 4.53
C LEU A 412 -25.93 12.71 4.58
N ALA A 413 -26.58 13.48 3.74
CA ALA A 413 -28.04 13.51 3.65
C ALA A 413 -28.60 12.14 3.22
N VAL A 414 -27.98 11.49 2.22
CA VAL A 414 -28.35 10.14 1.77
C VAL A 414 -28.12 9.11 2.88
N VAL A 415 -26.98 9.14 3.57
CA VAL A 415 -26.69 8.25 4.71
C VAL A 415 -27.74 8.38 5.81
N LEU A 416 -28.13 9.61 6.16
CA LEU A 416 -29.19 9.85 7.15
C LEU A 416 -30.56 9.34 6.66
N ALA A 417 -30.88 9.53 5.39
CA ALA A 417 -32.11 9.02 4.78
C ALA A 417 -32.14 7.48 4.76
N VAL A 418 -31.04 6.85 4.38
CA VAL A 418 -30.89 5.38 4.44
C VAL A 418 -31.02 4.87 5.87
N PHE A 419 -30.36 5.50 6.83
CA PHE A 419 -30.47 5.14 8.23
C PHE A 419 -31.92 5.23 8.72
N ALA A 420 -32.62 6.30 8.41
CA ALA A 420 -34.04 6.49 8.76
C ALA A 420 -34.94 5.44 8.10
N ALA A 421 -34.76 5.21 6.78
CA ALA A 421 -35.54 4.21 6.03
C ALA A 421 -35.32 2.79 6.56
N PHE A 422 -34.07 2.41 6.85
CA PHE A 422 -33.73 1.09 7.38
C PHE A 422 -34.25 0.90 8.81
N THR A 423 -34.20 1.95 9.65
CA THR A 423 -34.78 1.93 10.99
C THR A 423 -36.31 1.77 10.91
N PHE A 424 -36.95 2.46 9.98
CA PHE A 424 -38.40 2.33 9.72
C PHE A 424 -38.75 0.92 9.21
N ALA A 425 -37.98 0.38 8.26
CA ALA A 425 -38.17 -0.98 7.75
C ALA A 425 -38.01 -2.02 8.88
N ALA A 426 -37.04 -1.85 9.77
CA ALA A 426 -36.85 -2.71 10.91
C ALA A 426 -38.01 -2.66 11.90
N SER A 427 -38.71 -1.55 12.02
CA SER A 427 -39.88 -1.44 12.87
C SER A 427 -41.10 -2.19 12.32
N LYS A 428 -41.26 -2.30 10.99
CA LYS A 428 -42.44 -2.92 10.34
C LYS A 428 -42.20 -4.35 9.87
N TRP A 429 -40.98 -4.66 9.33
CA TRP A 429 -40.72 -5.91 8.61
C TRP A 429 -39.56 -6.71 9.18
N ARG A 430 -39.26 -6.56 10.49
CA ARG A 430 -38.08 -7.16 11.14
C ARG A 430 -37.92 -8.65 10.86
N GLN A 431 -39.02 -9.43 10.77
CA GLN A 431 -38.98 -10.87 10.51
C GLN A 431 -38.59 -11.22 9.06
N ARG A 432 -38.82 -10.32 8.10
CA ARG A 432 -38.52 -10.54 6.68
C ARG A 432 -37.08 -10.12 6.30
N ILE A 433 -36.49 -9.22 7.08
CA ILE A 433 -35.15 -8.66 6.79
C ILE A 433 -34.06 -9.76 6.68
N PRO A 434 -33.99 -10.79 7.56
CA PRO A 434 -32.99 -11.84 7.39
C PRO A 434 -33.10 -12.58 6.04
N GLY A 435 -34.31 -12.76 5.51
CA GLY A 435 -34.51 -13.32 4.17
C GLY A 435 -33.96 -12.43 3.07
N ILE A 436 -34.23 -11.11 3.15
CA ILE A 436 -33.69 -10.12 2.17
C ILE A 436 -32.16 -10.13 2.21
N LEU A 437 -31.56 -10.11 3.40
CA LEU A 437 -30.12 -10.17 3.57
C LEU A 437 -29.52 -11.47 3.01
N THR A 438 -30.23 -12.61 3.18
CA THR A 438 -29.77 -13.88 2.61
C THR A 438 -29.72 -13.84 1.09
N VAL A 439 -30.73 -13.26 0.44
CA VAL A 439 -30.73 -13.05 -1.02
C VAL A 439 -29.57 -12.12 -1.42
N GLY A 440 -29.37 -11.02 -0.69
CA GLY A 440 -28.23 -10.12 -0.90
C GLY A 440 -26.88 -10.82 -0.75
N ILE A 441 -26.72 -11.66 0.27
CA ILE A 441 -25.49 -12.46 0.46
C ILE A 441 -25.25 -13.38 -0.74
N ILE A 442 -26.27 -14.09 -1.21
CA ILE A 442 -26.16 -14.99 -2.36
C ILE A 442 -25.75 -14.20 -3.59
N ALA A 443 -26.39 -13.05 -3.86
CA ALA A 443 -26.06 -12.21 -5.01
C ALA A 443 -24.59 -11.74 -4.93
N VAL A 444 -24.14 -11.22 -3.79
CA VAL A 444 -22.77 -10.77 -3.56
C VAL A 444 -21.77 -11.92 -3.77
N VAL A 445 -22.06 -13.10 -3.24
CA VAL A 445 -21.19 -14.28 -3.39
C VAL A 445 -21.13 -14.71 -4.87
N CYS A 446 -22.28 -14.76 -5.56
CA CYS A 446 -22.30 -15.10 -7.00
C CYS A 446 -21.46 -14.13 -7.84
N MET A 447 -21.61 -12.81 -7.64
CA MET A 447 -20.79 -11.80 -8.32
C MET A 447 -19.29 -12.00 -8.02
N SER A 448 -18.94 -12.25 -6.77
CA SER A 448 -17.56 -12.47 -6.36
C SER A 448 -16.97 -13.76 -6.96
N VAL A 449 -17.76 -14.80 -7.11
CA VAL A 449 -17.33 -16.05 -7.79
C VAL A 449 -17.03 -15.77 -9.25
N VAL A 450 -17.89 -15.03 -9.96
CA VAL A 450 -17.65 -14.62 -11.35
C VAL A 450 -16.34 -13.84 -11.46
N ASN A 451 -16.14 -12.83 -10.63
CA ASN A 451 -14.90 -12.07 -10.59
C ASN A 451 -13.68 -12.98 -10.34
N THR A 452 -13.77 -13.87 -9.34
CA THR A 452 -12.65 -14.76 -8.98
C THR A 452 -12.31 -15.73 -10.10
N VAL A 453 -13.31 -16.27 -10.81
CA VAL A 453 -13.09 -17.13 -11.99
C VAL A 453 -12.40 -16.34 -13.10
N GLY A 454 -12.83 -15.11 -13.36
CA GLY A 454 -12.16 -14.21 -14.32
C GLY A 454 -10.70 -13.95 -13.94
N ILE A 455 -10.44 -13.62 -12.68
CA ILE A 455 -9.07 -13.44 -12.15
C ILE A 455 -8.23 -14.69 -12.36
N CYS A 456 -8.73 -15.88 -12.01
CA CYS A 456 -7.98 -17.12 -12.16
C CYS A 456 -7.64 -17.41 -13.63
N ARG A 457 -8.56 -17.10 -14.55
CA ARG A 457 -8.32 -17.27 -15.98
C ARG A 457 -7.24 -16.31 -16.47
N SER A 458 -7.38 -15.02 -16.21
CA SER A 458 -6.39 -14.00 -16.61
C SER A 458 -5.00 -14.30 -16.03
N ILE A 459 -4.91 -14.70 -14.75
CA ILE A 459 -3.62 -15.00 -14.13
C ILE A 459 -2.94 -16.24 -14.76
N ASN A 460 -3.71 -17.24 -15.18
CA ASN A 460 -3.13 -18.38 -15.88
C ASN A 460 -2.60 -17.99 -17.26
N GLU A 461 -3.29 -17.10 -17.97
CA GLU A 461 -2.85 -16.54 -19.25
C GLU A 461 -1.56 -15.71 -19.05
N ILE A 462 -1.56 -14.79 -18.10
CA ILE A 462 -0.37 -13.98 -17.74
C ILE A 462 0.83 -14.86 -17.38
N LYS A 463 0.61 -15.89 -16.55
CA LYS A 463 1.68 -16.78 -16.14
C LYS A 463 2.26 -17.59 -17.32
N ALA A 464 1.43 -17.96 -18.27
CA ALA A 464 1.87 -18.66 -19.47
C ALA A 464 2.68 -17.73 -20.38
N GLY A 465 2.22 -16.48 -20.57
CA GLY A 465 2.90 -15.48 -21.38
C GLY A 465 4.20 -14.96 -20.75
N ALA A 466 4.24 -14.80 -19.43
CA ALA A 466 5.41 -14.29 -18.70
C ALA A 466 6.53 -15.31 -18.48
N GLN A 467 6.41 -16.53 -19.03
CA GLN A 467 7.40 -17.58 -18.83
C GLN A 467 8.72 -17.22 -19.52
N SER A 468 9.71 -16.83 -18.72
CA SER A 468 11.09 -16.60 -19.17
C SER A 468 11.76 -17.90 -19.62
N ASP A 469 12.81 -17.79 -20.43
CA ASP A 469 13.68 -18.91 -20.73
C ASP A 469 14.30 -19.45 -19.44
N GLY A 470 14.55 -20.75 -19.38
CA GLY A 470 15.01 -21.40 -18.15
C GLY A 470 16.39 -20.89 -17.69
N GLY A 471 16.55 -20.66 -16.38
CA GLY A 471 17.82 -20.29 -15.78
C GLY A 471 17.87 -18.86 -15.20
N THR A 472 19.06 -18.40 -14.87
CA THR A 472 19.32 -17.03 -14.40
C THR A 472 19.29 -16.07 -15.60
N PRO A 473 18.59 -14.93 -15.53
CA PRO A 473 18.66 -13.93 -16.57
C PRO A 473 20.11 -13.53 -16.87
N SER A 474 20.48 -13.57 -18.15
CA SER A 474 21.81 -13.15 -18.57
C SER A 474 21.82 -12.83 -20.06
N PHE A 475 22.78 -11.99 -20.47
CA PHE A 475 23.05 -11.68 -21.86
C PHE A 475 24.56 -11.70 -22.09
N SER A 476 24.97 -11.95 -23.35
CA SER A 476 26.36 -12.06 -23.72
C SER A 476 26.85 -10.80 -24.40
N LEU A 477 28.11 -10.43 -24.16
CA LEU A 477 28.87 -9.44 -24.92
C LEU A 477 30.16 -10.08 -25.44
N SER A 478 30.42 -9.93 -26.74
CA SER A 478 31.62 -10.44 -27.38
C SER A 478 32.81 -9.50 -27.19
N LYS A 479 33.98 -10.05 -26.91
CA LYS A 479 35.26 -9.27 -26.92
C LYS A 479 35.74 -8.87 -28.30
N THR A 480 35.38 -9.60 -29.29
CA THR A 480 35.93 -9.42 -30.66
C THR A 480 34.87 -9.06 -31.69
N GLY A 481 33.63 -9.51 -31.51
CA GLY A 481 32.49 -9.12 -32.31
C GLY A 481 31.95 -7.72 -31.92
N LYS A 482 31.04 -7.19 -32.69
CA LYS A 482 30.32 -5.94 -32.40
C LYS A 482 29.16 -6.22 -31.44
N ASN A 483 29.00 -5.40 -30.45
CA ASN A 483 27.85 -5.47 -29.51
C ASN A 483 26.96 -4.26 -29.74
N VAL A 484 25.65 -4.46 -29.73
CA VAL A 484 24.65 -3.38 -29.80
C VAL A 484 23.72 -3.51 -28.60
N ILE A 485 23.63 -2.45 -27.83
CA ILE A 485 22.82 -2.36 -26.62
C ILE A 485 21.83 -1.23 -26.77
N VAL A 486 20.56 -1.53 -26.50
CA VAL A 486 19.46 -0.56 -26.46
C VAL A 486 18.85 -0.57 -25.08
N LEU A 487 18.96 0.52 -24.34
CA LEU A 487 18.45 0.70 -22.99
C LEU A 487 17.33 1.74 -22.98
N MET A 488 16.14 1.36 -22.66
CA MET A 488 15.05 2.28 -22.43
C MET A 488 14.87 2.50 -20.92
N LEU A 489 14.98 3.75 -20.50
CA LEU A 489 14.62 4.21 -19.15
C LEU A 489 13.27 4.91 -19.24
N ASP A 490 12.21 4.30 -18.67
CA ASP A 490 10.86 4.82 -18.75
C ASP A 490 10.75 6.21 -18.12
N ARG A 491 10.26 7.20 -18.89
CA ARG A 491 10.11 8.61 -18.48
C ARG A 491 11.40 9.31 -18.06
N ALA A 492 12.57 8.88 -18.52
CA ALA A 492 13.80 9.61 -18.24
C ALA A 492 13.83 10.96 -18.96
N MET A 493 14.15 12.01 -18.20
CA MET A 493 14.09 13.39 -18.68
C MET A 493 15.39 13.81 -19.38
N GLY A 494 15.34 13.97 -20.71
CA GLY A 494 16.46 14.51 -21.46
C GLY A 494 16.95 15.86 -20.91
N PRO A 495 16.07 16.82 -20.62
CA PRO A 495 16.41 18.12 -20.03
C PRO A 495 17.23 18.08 -18.72
N TYR A 496 17.22 16.97 -17.97
CA TYR A 496 17.98 16.86 -16.71
C TYR A 496 19.48 16.63 -16.91
N ILE A 497 19.91 16.13 -18.06
CA ILE A 497 21.30 15.72 -18.30
C ILE A 497 22.33 16.81 -17.99
N PRO A 498 22.17 18.07 -18.43
CA PRO A 498 23.17 19.13 -18.13
C PRO A 498 23.30 19.36 -16.61
N TYR A 499 22.22 19.29 -15.85
CA TYR A 499 22.20 19.50 -14.40
C TYR A 499 22.84 18.32 -13.67
N ILE A 500 22.51 17.10 -14.08
CA ILE A 500 23.05 15.86 -13.49
C ILE A 500 24.57 15.80 -13.71
N PHE A 501 25.05 16.07 -14.90
CA PHE A 501 26.49 16.04 -15.23
C PHE A 501 27.25 17.19 -14.57
N ASN A 502 26.63 18.35 -14.37
CA ASN A 502 27.21 19.45 -13.59
C ASN A 502 27.35 19.08 -12.12
N GLU A 503 26.37 18.40 -11.53
CA GLU A 503 26.37 17.95 -10.13
C GLU A 503 27.26 16.72 -9.91
N LYS A 504 27.33 15.82 -10.91
CA LYS A 504 28.07 14.56 -10.88
C LYS A 504 29.10 14.48 -12.01
N PRO A 505 30.18 15.24 -11.93
CA PRO A 505 31.17 15.32 -13.02
C PRO A 505 31.90 14.00 -13.31
N GLU A 506 31.89 13.04 -12.37
CA GLU A 506 32.40 11.69 -12.60
C GLU A 506 31.68 10.96 -13.74
N LEU A 507 30.41 11.32 -14.01
CA LEU A 507 29.66 10.74 -15.12
C LEU A 507 30.25 11.07 -16.49
N GLU A 508 30.91 12.19 -16.70
CA GLU A 508 31.57 12.49 -17.98
C GLU A 508 32.61 11.42 -18.36
N ALA A 509 33.41 10.97 -17.39
CA ALA A 509 34.38 9.89 -17.59
C ALA A 509 33.71 8.53 -17.76
N GLN A 510 32.64 8.31 -17.04
CA GLN A 510 31.87 7.05 -17.10
C GLN A 510 31.08 6.93 -18.41
N PHE A 511 30.63 8.03 -18.96
CA PHE A 511 29.93 8.13 -20.25
C PHE A 511 30.88 8.57 -21.39
N ASP A 512 32.17 8.23 -21.30
CA ASP A 512 33.13 8.51 -22.34
C ASP A 512 32.71 7.93 -23.70
N GLY A 513 32.68 8.74 -24.74
CA GLY A 513 32.26 8.37 -26.09
C GLY A 513 30.77 8.56 -26.37
N PHE A 514 29.96 9.00 -25.39
CA PHE A 514 28.57 9.32 -25.65
C PHE A 514 28.36 10.70 -26.28
N THR A 515 27.38 10.77 -27.17
CA THR A 515 26.76 12.01 -27.63
C THR A 515 25.39 12.14 -27.03
N TYR A 516 25.15 13.19 -26.26
CA TYR A 516 23.82 13.55 -25.75
C TYR A 516 23.10 14.43 -26.77
N TYR A 517 21.91 14.02 -27.22
CA TYR A 517 21.05 14.77 -28.12
C TYR A 517 20.04 15.60 -27.32
N SER A 518 20.37 16.87 -27.12
CA SER A 518 19.60 17.79 -26.27
C SER A 518 18.25 18.24 -26.85
N ASN A 519 18.05 18.01 -28.14
CA ASN A 519 16.90 18.41 -28.92
C ASN A 519 16.14 17.16 -29.42
N THR A 520 15.64 16.34 -28.48
CA THR A 520 14.98 15.07 -28.77
C THR A 520 13.53 15.07 -28.32
N ALA A 521 12.62 14.67 -29.20
CA ALA A 521 11.21 14.48 -28.88
C ALA A 521 10.74 13.02 -29.05
N SER A 522 9.88 12.57 -28.16
CA SER A 522 9.07 11.38 -28.36
C SER A 522 7.85 11.67 -29.23
N LEU A 523 7.24 10.62 -29.80
CA LEU A 523 6.04 10.76 -30.63
C LEU A 523 4.73 10.63 -29.85
N GLY A 524 4.80 10.38 -28.56
CA GLY A 524 3.69 10.34 -27.63
C GLY A 524 4.13 10.61 -26.20
N ILE A 525 3.20 10.90 -25.31
CA ILE A 525 3.45 11.22 -23.91
C ILE A 525 3.08 10.08 -22.95
N LYS A 526 2.83 8.89 -23.49
CA LYS A 526 2.55 7.66 -22.73
C LYS A 526 3.26 6.50 -23.40
N THR A 527 3.72 5.56 -22.60
CA THR A 527 4.55 4.44 -23.00
C THR A 527 3.93 3.63 -24.15
N ASN A 528 2.64 3.29 -24.09
CA ASN A 528 1.94 2.52 -25.12
C ASN A 528 1.71 3.31 -26.44
N ILE A 529 1.88 4.64 -26.44
CA ILE A 529 1.76 5.50 -27.63
C ILE A 529 3.12 5.69 -28.29
N SER A 530 4.17 5.87 -27.47
CA SER A 530 5.51 6.26 -27.97
C SER A 530 6.43 5.07 -28.27
N THR A 531 6.33 3.97 -27.52
CA THR A 531 7.21 2.80 -27.68
C THR A 531 7.12 2.11 -29.03
N PRO A 532 5.98 2.02 -29.74
CA PRO A 532 5.96 1.45 -31.08
C PRO A 532 6.94 2.13 -32.02
N SER A 533 6.96 3.46 -32.07
CA SER A 533 7.86 4.21 -32.93
C SER A 533 9.32 4.10 -32.48
N LEU A 534 9.56 4.01 -31.18
CA LEU A 534 10.89 3.90 -30.59
C LEU A 534 11.58 2.58 -30.95
N PHE A 535 10.84 1.46 -31.01
CA PHE A 535 11.38 0.15 -31.34
C PHE A 535 11.19 -0.23 -32.82
N GLY A 536 10.15 0.30 -33.47
CA GLY A 536 9.82 -0.03 -34.86
C GLY A 536 10.18 1.04 -35.88
N GLY A 537 10.51 2.27 -35.43
CA GLY A 537 10.86 3.39 -36.32
C GLY A 537 9.64 4.10 -36.92
N TYR A 538 9.86 4.82 -37.99
CA TYR A 538 8.86 5.70 -38.61
C TYR A 538 7.61 4.96 -39.16
N GLU A 539 7.67 3.67 -39.41
CA GLU A 539 6.51 2.87 -39.81
C GLU A 539 5.53 2.59 -38.67
N TYR A 540 5.93 2.96 -37.43
CA TYR A 540 5.16 2.72 -36.21
C TYR A 540 4.87 4.00 -35.43
N THR A 541 4.88 5.16 -36.09
CA THR A 541 4.41 6.41 -35.45
C THR A 541 2.92 6.29 -35.11
N PRO A 542 2.39 7.04 -34.14
CA PRO A 542 0.97 7.00 -33.80
C PRO A 542 0.04 7.24 -35.01
N ALA A 543 0.45 8.10 -35.95
CA ALA A 543 -0.30 8.33 -37.19
C ALA A 543 -0.30 7.11 -38.11
N GLU A 544 0.87 6.49 -38.35
CA GLU A 544 0.99 5.25 -39.16
C GLU A 544 0.24 4.08 -38.54
N LEU A 545 0.26 3.97 -37.19
CA LEU A 545 -0.55 2.97 -36.49
C LEU A 545 -2.05 3.23 -36.68
N ASN A 546 -2.48 4.48 -36.70
CA ASN A 546 -3.86 4.84 -36.96
C ASN A 546 -4.30 4.51 -38.40
N ALA A 547 -3.39 4.57 -39.38
CA ALA A 547 -3.68 4.17 -40.76
C ALA A 547 -3.97 2.67 -40.90
N ARG A 548 -3.48 1.84 -39.98
CA ARG A 548 -3.75 0.38 -39.89
C ARG A 548 -4.99 0.09 -39.04
N ASP A 549 -6.13 0.71 -39.36
CA ASP A 549 -7.35 0.76 -38.55
C ASP A 549 -8.05 -0.60 -38.33
N GLN A 550 -7.73 -1.62 -39.09
CA GLN A 550 -8.29 -2.97 -38.96
C GLN A 550 -7.51 -3.86 -37.98
N GLU A 551 -6.34 -3.44 -37.53
CA GLU A 551 -5.47 -4.20 -36.64
C GLU A 551 -5.58 -3.65 -35.22
N LEU A 552 -5.46 -4.54 -34.22
CA LEU A 552 -5.50 -4.12 -32.83
C LEU A 552 -4.21 -3.39 -32.44
N LEU A 553 -4.32 -2.36 -31.61
CA LEU A 553 -3.17 -1.63 -31.08
C LEU A 553 -2.18 -2.55 -30.37
N VAL A 554 -2.64 -3.58 -29.67
CA VAL A 554 -1.77 -4.56 -29.00
C VAL A 554 -0.93 -5.36 -30.00
N ASP A 555 -1.50 -5.74 -31.15
CA ASP A 555 -0.78 -6.51 -32.17
C ASP A 555 0.30 -5.64 -32.83
N LYS A 556 -0.01 -4.37 -33.10
CA LYS A 556 0.94 -3.38 -33.63
C LYS A 556 2.08 -3.08 -32.63
N GLN A 557 1.77 -2.98 -31.33
CA GLN A 557 2.77 -2.85 -30.26
C GLN A 557 3.70 -4.08 -30.26
N ASN A 558 3.13 -5.29 -30.23
CA ASN A 558 3.89 -6.53 -30.24
C ASN A 558 4.75 -6.68 -31.50
N GLU A 559 4.28 -6.21 -32.65
CA GLU A 559 5.03 -6.21 -33.90
C GLU A 559 6.24 -5.25 -33.80
N ALA A 560 6.00 -4.02 -33.36
CA ALA A 560 7.05 -3.00 -33.18
C ALA A 560 8.18 -3.48 -32.24
N LEU A 561 7.84 -4.08 -31.11
CA LEU A 561 8.81 -4.62 -30.16
C LEU A 561 9.70 -5.73 -30.76
N LYS A 562 9.24 -6.41 -31.79
CA LYS A 562 9.97 -7.50 -32.48
C LYS A 562 10.85 -7.02 -33.63
N VAL A 563 10.69 -5.79 -34.12
CA VAL A 563 11.41 -5.31 -35.32
C VAL A 563 12.91 -5.48 -35.19
N LEU A 564 13.52 -4.86 -34.17
CA LEU A 564 14.98 -4.94 -33.97
C LEU A 564 15.44 -6.35 -33.53
N PRO A 565 14.84 -7.00 -32.51
CA PRO A 565 15.28 -8.33 -32.09
C PRO A 565 15.27 -9.35 -33.24
N VAL A 566 14.19 -9.41 -34.03
CA VAL A 566 14.07 -10.36 -35.14
C VAL A 566 15.03 -10.03 -36.29
N MET A 567 15.23 -8.73 -36.58
CA MET A 567 16.19 -8.30 -37.61
C MET A 567 17.62 -8.69 -37.23
N PHE A 568 18.04 -8.46 -35.98
CA PHE A 568 19.36 -8.83 -35.52
C PHE A 568 19.56 -10.36 -35.51
N ASP A 569 18.57 -11.12 -35.07
CA ASP A 569 18.57 -12.59 -35.11
C ASP A 569 18.74 -13.13 -36.54
N GLN A 570 17.96 -12.62 -37.50
CA GLN A 570 18.07 -12.96 -38.93
C GLN A 570 19.43 -12.62 -39.55
N ASN A 571 20.17 -11.67 -38.93
CA ASN A 571 21.53 -11.29 -39.35
C ASN A 571 22.62 -11.99 -38.51
N GLY A 572 22.30 -13.05 -37.77
CA GLY A 572 23.23 -13.92 -37.06
C GLY A 572 23.79 -13.37 -35.76
N PHE A 573 23.10 -12.43 -35.12
CA PHE A 573 23.48 -11.92 -33.80
C PHE A 573 22.97 -12.86 -32.70
N ASP A 574 23.71 -12.95 -31.58
CA ASP A 574 23.17 -13.51 -30.33
C ASP A 574 22.26 -12.45 -29.67
N VAL A 575 20.96 -12.73 -29.69
CA VAL A 575 19.92 -11.75 -29.29
C VAL A 575 19.36 -12.06 -27.92
N THR A 576 19.31 -11.03 -27.05
CA THR A 576 18.64 -11.11 -25.75
C THR A 576 17.69 -9.94 -25.56
N VAL A 577 16.45 -10.26 -25.16
CA VAL A 577 15.39 -9.30 -24.81
C VAL A 577 15.14 -9.39 -23.31
N LEU A 578 15.28 -8.27 -22.60
CA LEU A 578 15.04 -8.16 -21.17
C LEU A 578 13.90 -7.15 -20.94
N GLU A 579 12.84 -7.60 -20.31
CA GLU A 579 11.68 -6.79 -19.91
C GLU A 579 11.06 -6.01 -21.09
N PRO A 580 10.52 -6.66 -22.16
CA PRO A 580 9.94 -5.95 -23.29
C PRO A 580 8.69 -5.16 -22.86
N VAL A 581 8.79 -3.84 -22.89
CA VAL A 581 7.80 -2.92 -22.33
C VAL A 581 6.39 -3.13 -22.89
N TYR A 582 5.41 -3.33 -22.02
CA TYR A 582 4.01 -3.52 -22.36
C TYR A 582 3.75 -4.56 -23.46
N ALA A 583 4.59 -5.58 -23.61
CA ALA A 583 4.32 -6.71 -24.50
C ALA A 583 2.97 -7.35 -24.13
N GLY A 584 2.07 -7.49 -25.10
CA GLY A 584 0.70 -7.90 -24.88
C GLY A 584 -0.18 -6.88 -24.14
N TYR A 585 0.23 -5.61 -24.07
CA TYR A 585 -0.34 -4.57 -23.22
C TYR A 585 -0.46 -5.01 -21.75
N GLY A 586 0.48 -5.88 -21.33
CA GLY A 586 0.56 -6.40 -19.96
C GLY A 586 1.53 -5.61 -19.11
N TRP A 587 1.14 -5.32 -17.86
CA TRP A 587 2.07 -4.83 -16.82
C TRP A 587 3.18 -5.86 -16.56
N VAL A 588 2.86 -7.15 -16.66
CA VAL A 588 3.81 -8.25 -16.76
C VAL A 588 3.99 -8.54 -18.25
N PRO A 589 5.16 -8.25 -18.85
CA PRO A 589 5.37 -8.45 -20.29
C PRO A 589 5.08 -9.86 -20.75
N ASP A 590 4.34 -9.99 -21.84
CA ASP A 590 4.07 -11.26 -22.49
C ASP A 590 5.24 -11.68 -23.40
N LEU A 591 6.09 -12.55 -22.89
CA LEU A 591 7.26 -13.06 -23.63
C LEU A 591 6.88 -14.04 -24.75
N SER A 592 5.63 -14.51 -24.77
CA SER A 592 5.15 -15.41 -25.82
C SER A 592 5.09 -14.76 -27.21
N ILE A 593 5.17 -13.44 -27.30
CA ILE A 593 5.28 -12.71 -28.58
C ILE A 593 6.51 -13.14 -29.39
N PHE A 594 7.54 -13.67 -28.71
CA PHE A 594 8.77 -14.19 -29.34
C PHE A 594 8.76 -15.72 -29.53
N GLN A 595 7.64 -16.42 -29.31
CA GLN A 595 7.60 -17.89 -29.38
C GLN A 595 8.02 -18.47 -30.73
N ASP A 596 7.80 -17.72 -31.83
CA ASP A 596 8.17 -18.10 -33.17
C ASP A 596 9.67 -17.89 -33.50
N TYR A 597 10.41 -17.30 -32.55
CA TYR A 597 11.83 -16.96 -32.67
C TYR A 597 12.61 -17.61 -31.51
N PRO A 598 12.84 -18.92 -31.52
CA PRO A 598 13.37 -19.68 -30.38
C PRO A 598 14.83 -19.32 -30.06
N ASP A 599 15.58 -18.75 -31.00
CA ASP A 599 16.98 -18.37 -30.81
C ASP A 599 17.09 -17.03 -30.04
N ILE A 600 16.03 -16.23 -29.95
CA ILE A 600 15.96 -15.02 -29.15
C ILE A 600 15.73 -15.39 -27.68
N ARG A 601 16.73 -15.12 -26.84
CA ARG A 601 16.59 -15.28 -25.38
C ARG A 601 15.76 -14.15 -24.80
N ARG A 602 14.86 -14.50 -23.87
CA ARG A 602 13.88 -13.55 -23.32
C ARG A 602 13.64 -13.75 -21.84
N PHE A 603 13.66 -12.63 -21.07
CA PHE A 603 13.49 -12.66 -19.64
C PHE A 603 12.67 -11.48 -19.14
N ASN A 604 11.79 -11.70 -18.18
CA ASN A 604 11.27 -10.66 -17.31
C ASN A 604 12.21 -10.54 -16.11
N VAL A 605 12.80 -9.37 -15.91
CA VAL A 605 13.86 -9.13 -14.91
C VAL A 605 13.43 -8.22 -13.76
N ARG A 606 12.34 -7.48 -13.92
CA ARG A 606 11.77 -6.63 -12.88
C ARG A 606 11.49 -7.47 -11.61
N GLY A 607 12.01 -7.04 -10.48
CA GLY A 607 11.87 -7.72 -9.21
C GLY A 607 12.74 -8.97 -9.03
N TYR A 608 13.49 -9.42 -10.04
CA TYR A 608 14.35 -10.60 -9.92
C TYR A 608 15.41 -10.47 -8.81
N PHE A 609 15.95 -9.27 -8.63
CA PHE A 609 16.94 -8.95 -7.60
C PHE A 609 16.35 -8.29 -6.34
N SER A 610 15.06 -8.40 -6.11
CA SER A 610 14.39 -7.78 -4.95
C SER A 610 14.74 -8.48 -3.64
N ASP A 611 14.81 -7.68 -2.55
CA ASP A 611 14.98 -8.23 -1.20
C ASP A 611 13.74 -9.05 -0.79
N PRO A 612 13.89 -10.36 -0.50
CA PRO A 612 12.78 -11.20 -0.09
C PRO A 612 12.07 -10.73 1.20
N LYS A 613 12.76 -9.97 2.08
CA LYS A 613 12.15 -9.43 3.30
C LYS A 613 11.21 -8.28 2.95
N LEU A 614 11.68 -7.36 2.11
CA LEU A 614 10.90 -6.21 1.63
C LEU A 614 9.65 -6.69 0.87
N GLN A 615 9.80 -7.66 -0.03
CA GLN A 615 8.69 -8.27 -0.77
C GLN A 615 7.65 -8.93 0.16
N LYS A 616 8.10 -9.67 1.16
CA LYS A 616 7.18 -10.26 2.16
C LYS A 616 6.44 -9.20 2.97
N GLN A 617 7.07 -8.06 3.24
CA GLN A 617 6.47 -6.95 3.96
C GLN A 617 5.41 -6.27 3.09
N ALA A 618 5.70 -5.96 1.82
CA ALA A 618 4.77 -5.40 0.86
C ALA A 618 3.54 -6.31 0.66
N ILE A 619 3.73 -7.61 0.41
CA ILE A 619 2.63 -8.59 0.32
C ILE A 619 1.78 -8.61 1.61
N ARG A 620 2.41 -8.49 2.78
CA ARG A 620 1.69 -8.45 4.06
C ARG A 620 0.86 -7.19 4.21
N SER A 621 1.42 -6.04 3.81
CA SER A 621 0.71 -4.76 3.76
C SER A 621 -0.49 -4.83 2.82
N ASN A 622 -0.32 -5.30 1.60
CA ASN A 622 -1.41 -5.44 0.64
C ASN A 622 -2.51 -6.39 1.14
N LYS A 623 -2.17 -7.53 1.74
CA LYS A 623 -3.16 -8.45 2.36
C LYS A 623 -4.03 -7.77 3.41
N ARG A 624 -3.51 -6.80 4.15
CA ARG A 624 -4.24 -5.98 5.11
C ARG A 624 -5.03 -4.87 4.40
N ASN A 625 -4.37 -4.18 3.47
CA ASN A 625 -4.88 -2.98 2.84
C ASN A 625 -6.10 -3.25 1.96
N PHE A 626 -6.24 -4.43 1.35
CA PHE A 626 -7.47 -4.81 0.63
C PHE A 626 -8.72 -4.76 1.52
N PHE A 627 -8.62 -5.18 2.77
CA PHE A 627 -9.74 -5.06 3.72
C PHE A 627 -9.97 -3.61 4.15
N CYS A 628 -8.89 -2.85 4.40
CA CYS A 628 -8.98 -1.44 4.77
C CYS A 628 -9.56 -0.59 3.62
N TYR A 629 -9.13 -0.84 2.39
CA TYR A 629 -9.71 -0.26 1.18
C TYR A 629 -11.21 -0.55 1.06
N ALA A 630 -11.60 -1.80 1.28
CA ALA A 630 -13.00 -2.18 1.22
C ALA A 630 -13.84 -1.50 2.32
N LEU A 631 -13.29 -1.32 3.53
CA LEU A 631 -13.93 -0.54 4.59
C LEU A 631 -14.06 0.93 4.20
N MET A 632 -13.02 1.52 3.63
CA MET A 632 -13.03 2.89 3.13
C MET A 632 -14.11 3.07 2.06
N LYS A 633 -14.14 2.21 1.05
CA LYS A 633 -15.14 2.27 -0.05
C LYS A 633 -16.58 2.07 0.42
N ALA A 634 -16.80 1.37 1.52
CA ALA A 634 -18.11 1.13 2.12
C ALA A 634 -18.51 2.20 3.16
N ALA A 635 -17.65 3.17 3.42
CA ALA A 635 -17.84 4.19 4.43
C ALA A 635 -18.37 5.51 3.83
N PRO A 636 -19.09 6.36 4.62
CA PRO A 636 -19.48 7.69 4.18
C PRO A 636 -18.31 8.58 3.77
N LEU A 637 -18.48 9.43 2.75
CA LEU A 637 -17.41 10.27 2.18
C LEU A 637 -16.68 11.13 3.23
N CYS A 638 -17.39 11.59 4.25
CA CYS A 638 -16.79 12.44 5.29
C CYS A 638 -15.71 11.74 6.14
N ILE A 639 -15.65 10.40 6.13
CA ILE A 639 -14.64 9.62 6.86
C ILE A 639 -13.69 8.86 5.92
N GLN A 640 -13.99 8.78 4.62
CA GLN A 640 -13.16 8.02 3.66
C GLN A 640 -11.71 8.52 3.64
N ALA A 641 -11.48 9.84 3.59
CA ALA A 641 -10.14 10.41 3.58
C ALA A 641 -9.32 10.03 4.83
N ASN A 642 -9.98 9.96 6.01
CA ASN A 642 -9.30 9.55 7.25
C ASN A 642 -9.00 8.04 7.29
N LEU A 643 -9.84 7.21 6.65
CA LEU A 643 -9.60 5.78 6.55
C LEU A 643 -8.52 5.47 5.49
N TYR A 644 -8.51 6.23 4.41
CA TYR A 644 -7.55 6.11 3.31
C TYR A 644 -6.13 6.54 3.72
N ASP A 645 -6.05 7.69 4.38
CA ASP A 645 -4.81 8.22 4.95
C ASP A 645 -3.66 8.26 3.94
N TYR A 646 -3.88 8.95 2.83
CA TYR A 646 -2.89 9.05 1.74
C TYR A 646 -2.37 7.69 1.24
N GLY A 647 -3.19 6.65 1.32
CA GLY A 647 -2.83 5.29 0.89
C GLY A 647 -2.16 4.42 1.97
N THR A 648 -1.80 4.99 3.11
CA THR A 648 -1.22 4.21 4.23
C THR A 648 -2.26 3.38 4.98
N TYR A 649 -3.55 3.71 4.87
CA TYR A 649 -4.64 3.07 5.61
C TYR A 649 -4.40 3.03 7.12
N ASN A 650 -3.77 4.07 7.67
CA ASN A 650 -3.37 4.18 9.07
C ASN A 650 -2.42 3.04 9.52
N GLN A 651 -1.52 2.60 8.66
CA GLN A 651 -0.47 1.62 8.99
C GLN A 651 0.73 2.34 9.59
N GLY A 652 1.24 1.88 10.73
CA GLY A 652 2.38 2.49 11.41
C GLY A 652 3.72 2.21 10.72
N ASN A 653 3.88 1.00 10.16
CA ASN A 653 5.07 0.58 9.42
C ASN A 653 4.62 0.29 7.98
N PHE A 654 4.68 1.30 7.13
CA PHE A 654 4.17 1.19 5.78
C PHE A 654 5.27 0.88 4.77
N VAL A 655 5.06 -0.17 3.96
CA VAL A 655 5.87 -0.50 2.78
C VAL A 655 4.91 -0.76 1.64
N SER A 656 5.03 0.02 0.57
CA SER A 656 4.24 -0.16 -0.64
C SER A 656 4.94 -1.01 -1.70
N ASP A 657 4.14 -1.56 -2.60
CA ASP A 657 4.61 -2.29 -3.78
C ASP A 657 4.81 -1.35 -4.99
N ASP A 658 4.39 -0.09 -4.88
CA ASP A 658 4.57 0.92 -5.92
C ASP A 658 5.35 2.15 -5.43
N GLY A 659 5.91 2.90 -6.39
CA GLY A 659 6.75 4.06 -6.13
C GLY A 659 6.03 5.23 -5.46
N TYR A 660 4.75 5.42 -5.74
CA TYR A 660 3.98 6.57 -5.25
C TYR A 660 3.66 6.50 -3.77
N ALA A 661 3.57 5.31 -3.20
CA ALA A 661 3.06 5.09 -1.87
C ALA A 661 4.08 4.48 -0.89
N GLY A 662 5.30 4.24 -1.35
CA GLY A 662 6.33 3.56 -0.56
C GLY A 662 6.90 4.40 0.57
N GLN A 663 6.73 5.72 0.50
CA GLN A 663 7.33 6.66 1.43
C GLN A 663 6.29 7.56 2.08
N SER A 664 6.34 7.65 3.41
CA SER A 664 5.67 8.71 4.17
C SER A 664 6.51 9.97 4.13
N THR A 665 5.89 11.14 3.96
CA THR A 665 6.63 12.41 3.88
C THR A 665 6.07 13.45 4.81
N ASP A 666 6.95 14.17 5.48
CA ASP A 666 6.62 15.36 6.26
C ASP A 666 6.96 16.68 5.52
N GLY A 667 7.42 16.58 4.25
CA GLY A 667 7.80 17.73 3.43
C GLY A 667 8.35 17.31 2.07
N ALA A 668 8.89 18.27 1.32
CA ALA A 668 9.46 18.03 -0.01
C ALA A 668 10.79 17.24 0.02
N LEU A 669 11.55 17.36 1.10
CA LEU A 669 12.94 16.90 1.23
C LEU A 669 13.13 15.75 2.21
N THR A 670 12.09 15.31 2.91
CA THR A 670 12.16 14.24 3.91
C THR A 670 11.20 13.11 3.58
N ALA A 671 11.64 11.89 3.79
CA ALA A 671 10.79 10.70 3.61
C ALA A 671 11.22 9.57 4.56
N SER A 672 10.26 8.73 4.93
CA SER A 672 10.51 7.47 5.64
C SER A 672 9.88 6.29 4.92
N GLY A 673 10.54 5.12 5.00
CA GLY A 673 10.14 3.90 4.28
C GLY A 673 10.90 3.70 2.97
N ILE A 674 10.77 2.49 2.41
CA ILE A 674 11.37 2.09 1.13
C ILE A 674 10.26 1.61 0.20
N SER A 675 10.27 2.09 -1.06
CA SER A 675 9.39 1.58 -2.11
C SER A 675 9.91 0.25 -2.65
N ALA A 676 9.12 -0.81 -2.51
CA ALA A 676 9.42 -2.10 -3.11
C ALA A 676 9.33 -2.05 -4.64
N GLY A 677 8.40 -1.25 -5.19
CA GLY A 677 8.23 -1.03 -6.63
C GLY A 677 9.50 -0.44 -7.24
N PHE A 678 9.98 0.67 -6.69
CA PHE A 678 11.24 1.29 -7.10
C PHE A 678 12.43 0.31 -7.02
N MET A 679 12.55 -0.42 -5.91
CA MET A 679 13.63 -1.40 -5.73
C MET A 679 13.58 -2.54 -6.74
N ASN A 680 12.41 -2.90 -7.27
CA ASN A 680 12.26 -3.93 -8.29
C ASN A 680 13.00 -3.56 -9.59
N SER A 681 13.01 -2.29 -9.95
CA SER A 681 13.67 -1.77 -11.17
C SER A 681 15.10 -1.31 -10.90
N TYR A 682 15.33 -0.57 -9.80
CA TYR A 682 16.65 -0.09 -9.40
C TYR A 682 17.67 -1.22 -9.22
N ASN A 683 17.27 -2.32 -8.57
CA ASN A 683 18.15 -3.46 -8.36
C ASN A 683 18.53 -4.17 -9.67
N VAL A 684 17.76 -4.05 -10.74
CA VAL A 684 18.14 -4.57 -12.06
C VAL A 684 19.34 -3.81 -12.59
N LEU A 685 19.29 -2.46 -12.58
CA LEU A 685 20.41 -1.62 -12.99
C LEU A 685 21.66 -1.87 -12.13
N ALA A 686 21.50 -1.95 -10.83
CA ALA A 686 22.59 -2.22 -9.89
C ALA A 686 23.24 -3.61 -10.08
N ASN A 687 22.51 -4.56 -10.68
CA ASN A 687 22.97 -5.92 -10.94
C ASN A 687 23.34 -6.21 -12.40
N LEU A 688 23.35 -5.21 -13.28
CA LEU A 688 23.78 -5.38 -14.68
C LEU A 688 25.15 -6.11 -14.81
N PRO A 689 26.17 -5.78 -14.00
CA PRO A 689 27.43 -6.53 -14.03
C PRO A 689 27.26 -8.04 -13.76
N ASN A 690 26.32 -8.43 -12.90
CA ASN A 690 26.10 -9.83 -12.50
C ASN A 690 25.38 -10.65 -13.59
N ILE A 691 24.66 -10.01 -14.49
CA ILE A 691 23.95 -10.68 -15.60
C ILE A 691 24.65 -10.50 -16.96
N THR A 692 25.74 -9.74 -16.99
CA THR A 692 26.57 -9.56 -18.20
C THR A 692 27.59 -10.69 -18.30
N GLN A 693 27.49 -11.52 -19.31
CA GLN A 693 28.43 -12.59 -19.63
C GLN A 693 29.38 -12.11 -20.73
N ILE A 694 30.67 -12.30 -20.53
CA ILE A 694 31.68 -11.90 -21.52
C ILE A 694 32.12 -13.13 -22.31
N SER A 695 31.79 -13.16 -23.61
CA SER A 695 32.22 -14.20 -24.53
C SER A 695 33.55 -13.85 -25.22
N LYS A 696 34.32 -14.89 -25.54
CA LYS A 696 35.52 -14.79 -26.39
C LYS A 696 35.22 -15.07 -27.86
N ASP A 697 33.98 -15.48 -28.14
CA ASP A 697 33.55 -15.77 -29.51
C ASP A 697 33.44 -14.45 -30.30
N ASP A 698 33.54 -14.54 -31.62
CA ASP A 698 33.44 -13.40 -32.53
C ASP A 698 32.00 -13.10 -32.98
N THR A 699 31.01 -13.78 -32.37
CA THR A 699 29.58 -13.57 -32.63
C THR A 699 29.16 -12.18 -32.21
N ASN A 700 28.55 -11.42 -33.09
CA ASN A 700 27.95 -10.14 -32.76
C ASN A 700 26.75 -10.34 -31.82
N THR A 701 26.51 -9.38 -30.94
CA THR A 701 25.43 -9.47 -29.95
C THR A 701 24.48 -8.29 -30.03
N TYR A 702 23.21 -8.55 -29.75
CA TYR A 702 22.21 -7.51 -29.56
C TYR A 702 21.47 -7.74 -28.24
N MET A 703 21.37 -6.69 -27.44
CA MET A 703 20.60 -6.71 -26.20
C MET A 703 19.69 -5.50 -26.12
N VAL A 704 18.43 -5.73 -25.76
CA VAL A 704 17.48 -4.68 -25.40
C VAL A 704 16.99 -4.88 -23.97
N LEU A 705 16.98 -3.80 -23.18
CA LEU A 705 16.46 -3.78 -21.81
C LEU A 705 15.56 -2.57 -21.63
N THR A 706 14.38 -2.77 -21.02
CA THR A 706 13.58 -1.67 -20.50
C THR A 706 13.60 -1.64 -18.98
N ASN A 707 13.60 -0.44 -18.38
CA ASN A 707 13.72 -0.29 -16.93
C ASN A 707 12.96 0.94 -16.42
N ASP A 708 12.21 0.79 -15.33
CA ASP A 708 11.31 1.80 -14.78
C ASP A 708 11.90 2.53 -13.56
N THR A 709 13.21 2.52 -13.36
CA THR A 709 13.83 3.24 -12.22
C THR A 709 13.50 4.74 -12.25
N THR A 710 13.33 5.31 -13.41
CA THR A 710 13.02 6.73 -13.65
C THR A 710 11.51 7.02 -13.71
N HIS A 711 10.64 5.99 -13.71
CA HIS A 711 9.20 6.16 -13.85
C HIS A 711 8.52 6.57 -12.54
N ASP A 712 8.87 5.92 -11.42
CA ASP A 712 8.20 6.11 -10.13
C ASP A 712 9.01 7.03 -9.22
N PRO A 713 8.54 8.27 -8.94
CA PRO A 713 9.31 9.23 -8.17
C PRO A 713 9.43 8.83 -6.71
N VAL A 714 10.66 8.61 -6.25
CA VAL A 714 11.02 8.25 -4.87
C VAL A 714 12.12 9.19 -4.39
N LEU A 715 12.01 9.72 -3.18
CA LEU A 715 13.11 10.47 -2.57
C LEU A 715 14.24 9.51 -2.20
N LEU A 716 15.45 9.84 -2.65
CA LEU A 716 16.67 9.11 -2.38
C LEU A 716 17.58 9.94 -1.50
N GLN A 717 18.43 9.29 -0.69
CA GLN A 717 19.35 10.02 0.17
C GLN A 717 20.49 10.62 -0.65
N GLU A 718 20.61 11.91 -0.59
CA GLU A 718 21.72 12.71 -1.17
C GLU A 718 22.92 12.72 -0.21
N PRO A 719 24.14 12.84 -0.72
CA PRO A 719 24.54 13.04 -2.13
C PRO A 719 24.69 11.74 -2.94
N GLU A 720 24.55 10.57 -2.37
CA GLU A 720 24.80 9.28 -3.05
C GLU A 720 23.66 8.83 -3.94
N TYR A 721 22.48 9.43 -3.82
CA TYR A 721 21.26 9.07 -4.54
C TYR A 721 20.89 7.59 -4.40
N VAL A 722 20.92 7.11 -3.16
CA VAL A 722 20.64 5.72 -2.82
C VAL A 722 19.33 5.58 -2.04
N PRO A 723 18.61 4.48 -2.19
CA PRO A 723 17.44 4.17 -1.35
C PRO A 723 17.84 4.05 0.12
N ALA A 724 17.14 4.76 1.01
CA ALA A 724 17.35 4.72 2.45
C ALA A 724 16.02 4.61 3.21
N PRO A 725 15.96 3.91 4.37
CA PRO A 725 14.75 3.83 5.18
C PRO A 725 14.28 5.17 5.74
N GLU A 726 15.20 6.09 5.96
CA GLU A 726 14.98 7.49 6.34
C GLU A 726 15.79 8.36 5.41
N VAL A 727 15.15 9.36 4.83
CA VAL A 727 15.75 10.34 3.92
C VAL A 727 15.57 11.72 4.53
N ASP A 728 16.65 12.47 4.63
CA ASP A 728 16.64 13.90 4.96
C ASP A 728 17.69 14.64 4.12
N ASN A 729 17.21 15.31 3.09
CA ASN A 729 18.04 16.09 2.17
C ASN A 729 18.07 17.60 2.50
N THR A 730 17.50 18.00 3.64
CA THR A 730 17.34 19.42 4.01
C THR A 730 18.67 20.17 4.06
N GLN A 731 19.73 19.54 4.56
CA GLN A 731 21.04 20.16 4.63
C GLN A 731 21.70 20.26 3.25
N TYR A 732 21.66 19.17 2.49
CA TYR A 732 22.26 19.11 1.14
C TYR A 732 21.63 20.12 0.20
N GLU A 733 20.31 20.23 0.20
CA GLU A 733 19.56 21.19 -0.60
C GLU A 733 19.90 22.64 -0.23
N ARG A 734 20.10 22.95 1.02
CA ARG A 734 20.51 24.28 1.47
C ARG A 734 21.90 24.67 0.96
N GLU A 735 22.80 23.69 0.89
CA GLU A 735 24.20 23.88 0.51
C GLU A 735 24.41 23.88 -1.02
N HIS A 736 23.51 23.26 -1.78
CA HIS A 736 23.64 23.01 -3.23
C HIS A 736 22.41 23.48 -4.02
N ALA A 737 21.67 24.47 -3.55
CA ALA A 737 20.48 24.99 -4.23
C ALA A 737 20.75 25.57 -5.62
N ASP A 738 21.99 25.99 -5.89
CA ASP A 738 22.44 26.56 -7.14
C ASP A 738 22.68 25.49 -8.25
N ARG A 739 22.70 24.20 -7.91
CA ARG A 739 22.93 23.10 -8.89
C ARG A 739 21.87 23.04 -9.98
N PHE A 740 20.69 23.58 -9.72
CA PHE A 740 19.59 23.63 -10.68
C PHE A 740 19.67 24.83 -11.66
N THR A 741 20.83 25.53 -11.70
CA THR A 741 21.11 26.57 -12.68
C THR A 741 22.37 26.24 -13.44
N VAL A 742 22.25 25.90 -14.73
CA VAL A 742 23.35 25.47 -15.60
C VAL A 742 23.26 26.23 -16.93
N ASN A 743 24.37 26.79 -17.38
CA ASN A 743 24.47 27.55 -18.64
C ASN A 743 23.43 28.67 -18.79
N GLY A 744 23.04 29.29 -17.65
CA GLY A 744 22.07 30.39 -17.62
C GLY A 744 20.61 29.95 -17.71
N ARG A 745 20.32 28.65 -17.71
CA ARG A 745 18.96 28.09 -17.62
C ARG A 745 18.72 27.54 -16.22
N THR A 746 17.59 27.87 -15.63
CA THR A 746 17.19 27.41 -14.29
C THR A 746 16.03 26.44 -14.41
N MET A 747 16.20 25.24 -13.87
CA MET A 747 15.13 24.26 -13.68
C MET A 747 14.39 24.56 -12.38
N THR A 748 13.07 24.65 -12.45
CA THR A 748 12.22 24.87 -11.26
C THR A 748 12.04 23.56 -10.49
N VAL A 749 12.50 23.52 -9.24
CA VAL A 749 12.39 22.36 -8.36
C VAL A 749 11.89 22.82 -7.00
N GLU A 750 10.61 22.63 -6.71
CA GLU A 750 9.95 23.13 -5.51
C GLU A 750 9.16 22.08 -4.76
N GLN A 751 8.54 21.15 -5.49
CA GLN A 751 7.67 20.14 -4.93
C GLN A 751 8.42 18.82 -4.74
N ARG A 752 7.89 17.97 -3.86
CA ARG A 752 8.45 16.65 -3.62
C ARG A 752 8.67 15.84 -4.91
N ASN A 753 7.70 15.86 -5.81
CA ASN A 753 7.79 15.09 -7.05
C ASN A 753 8.94 15.59 -7.92
N ASP A 754 9.23 16.90 -7.94
CA ASP A 754 10.31 17.47 -8.73
C ASP A 754 11.67 16.92 -8.26
N TYR A 755 11.91 16.94 -6.94
CA TYR A 755 13.10 16.35 -6.33
C TYR A 755 13.19 14.85 -6.60
N ALA A 756 12.11 14.13 -6.37
CA ALA A 756 12.09 12.67 -6.50
C ALA A 756 12.34 12.23 -7.95
N TYR A 757 11.76 12.88 -8.94
CA TYR A 757 12.03 12.58 -10.36
C TYR A 757 13.49 12.87 -10.72
N TYR A 758 14.02 14.02 -10.32
CA TYR A 758 15.44 14.33 -10.54
C TYR A 758 16.34 13.27 -9.91
N GLN A 759 16.12 12.94 -8.66
CA GLN A 759 16.93 11.96 -7.90
C GLN A 759 16.88 10.55 -8.51
N CYS A 760 15.73 10.09 -9.01
CA CYS A 760 15.61 8.81 -9.70
C CYS A 760 16.40 8.79 -11.01
N ASN A 761 16.40 9.89 -11.77
CA ASN A 761 17.21 10.02 -12.99
C ASN A 761 18.72 9.99 -12.67
N VAL A 762 19.16 10.72 -11.63
CA VAL A 762 20.55 10.67 -11.15
C VAL A 762 20.92 9.23 -10.76
N ALA A 763 20.10 8.58 -9.97
CA ALA A 763 20.34 7.21 -9.51
C ALA A 763 20.50 6.21 -10.65
N ALA A 764 19.63 6.30 -11.68
CA ALA A 764 19.71 5.43 -12.85
C ALA A 764 21.03 5.63 -13.61
N LEU A 765 21.42 6.89 -13.87
CA LEU A 765 22.67 7.20 -14.58
C LEU A 765 23.91 6.78 -13.77
N LEU A 766 23.91 6.94 -12.45
CA LEU A 766 25.00 6.45 -11.58
C LEU A 766 25.14 4.92 -11.64
N GLN A 767 24.06 4.17 -11.70
CA GLN A 767 24.15 2.73 -11.85
C GLN A 767 24.65 2.32 -13.25
N LEU A 768 24.21 3.02 -14.30
CA LEU A 768 24.72 2.81 -15.66
C LEU A 768 26.21 3.16 -15.76
N GLY A 769 26.65 4.28 -15.16
CA GLY A 769 28.06 4.65 -15.10
C GLY A 769 28.94 3.56 -14.52
N LYS A 770 28.54 2.97 -13.38
CA LYS A 770 29.23 1.83 -12.75
C LYS A 770 29.28 0.61 -13.68
N TRP A 771 28.20 0.35 -14.41
CA TRP A 771 28.18 -0.74 -15.36
C TRP A 771 29.09 -0.48 -16.56
N PHE A 772 29.15 0.74 -17.06
CA PHE A 772 30.07 1.12 -18.15
C PHE A 772 31.55 0.98 -17.74
N ASP A 773 31.87 1.29 -16.49
CA ASP A 773 33.21 1.01 -15.94
C ASP A 773 33.51 -0.49 -15.94
N TYR A 774 32.54 -1.32 -15.51
CA TYR A 774 32.65 -2.76 -15.62
C TYR A 774 32.88 -3.26 -17.06
N LEU A 775 32.20 -2.68 -18.06
CA LEU A 775 32.41 -3.04 -19.46
C LEU A 775 33.82 -2.67 -19.94
N ARG A 776 34.40 -1.53 -19.50
CA ARG A 776 35.79 -1.13 -19.77
C ARG A 776 36.78 -2.08 -19.17
N GLU A 777 36.62 -2.43 -17.89
CA GLU A 777 37.47 -3.36 -17.17
C GLU A 777 37.50 -4.75 -17.84
N ASN A 778 36.41 -5.14 -18.46
CA ASN A 778 36.29 -6.41 -19.18
C ASN A 778 36.65 -6.34 -20.64
N GLY A 779 37.02 -5.16 -21.17
CA GLY A 779 37.50 -4.94 -22.53
C GLY A 779 36.44 -5.14 -23.62
N VAL A 780 35.18 -4.81 -23.31
CA VAL A 780 34.05 -4.89 -24.26
C VAL A 780 33.38 -3.52 -24.49
N TYR A 781 33.86 -2.45 -23.87
CA TYR A 781 33.23 -1.14 -23.98
C TYR A 781 33.43 -0.51 -25.37
N ASP A 782 34.67 -0.54 -25.92
CA ASP A 782 34.98 0.15 -27.15
C ASP A 782 34.29 -0.47 -28.39
N ASN A 783 34.13 -1.80 -28.41
CA ASN A 783 33.43 -2.52 -29.48
C ASN A 783 31.90 -2.65 -29.24
N THR A 784 31.35 -1.83 -28.32
CA THR A 784 29.93 -1.81 -28.02
C THR A 784 29.30 -0.49 -28.40
N ARG A 785 28.26 -0.50 -29.23
CA ARG A 785 27.31 0.60 -29.39
C ARG A 785 26.27 0.55 -28.30
N ILE A 786 26.08 1.68 -27.60
CA ILE A 786 25.11 1.79 -26.51
C ILE A 786 24.17 2.95 -26.81
N ILE A 787 22.88 2.68 -26.84
CA ILE A 787 21.82 3.67 -26.98
C ILE A 787 21.03 3.70 -25.67
N VAL A 788 21.10 4.81 -24.95
CA VAL A 788 20.29 5.07 -23.76
C VAL A 788 19.22 6.08 -24.11
N MET A 789 17.98 5.74 -23.90
CA MET A 789 16.84 6.53 -24.32
C MET A 789 15.67 6.43 -23.36
N SER A 790 14.71 7.34 -23.48
CA SER A 790 13.40 7.20 -22.87
C SER A 790 12.30 7.17 -23.93
N ASP A 791 11.18 6.58 -23.55
CA ASP A 791 9.98 6.54 -24.39
C ASP A 791 9.29 7.89 -24.45
N HIS A 792 9.20 8.62 -23.33
CA HIS A 792 8.68 10.00 -23.22
C HIS A 792 9.29 10.74 -22.04
N GLY A 793 8.97 12.01 -21.89
CA GLY A 793 9.31 12.82 -20.73
C GLY A 793 8.21 12.84 -19.66
N GLY A 794 8.15 13.88 -18.85
CA GLY A 794 7.18 14.08 -17.78
C GLY A 794 6.47 15.43 -17.89
N THR A 795 5.23 15.51 -17.47
CA THR A 795 4.48 16.76 -17.35
C THR A 795 4.77 17.38 -15.98
N MET A 796 5.87 18.14 -15.89
CA MET A 796 6.39 18.65 -14.62
C MET A 796 6.32 20.18 -14.50
N GLY A 797 6.31 20.90 -15.66
CA GLY A 797 6.31 22.37 -15.69
C GLY A 797 7.58 23.02 -15.12
N GLN A 798 8.73 22.32 -15.22
CA GLN A 798 9.99 22.76 -14.64
C GLN A 798 10.78 23.71 -15.55
N PHE A 799 10.47 23.69 -16.84
CA PHE A 799 11.13 24.52 -17.86
C PHE A 799 10.12 25.44 -18.56
N PRO A 800 10.10 26.74 -18.24
CA PRO A 800 9.16 27.69 -18.86
C PRO A 800 9.28 27.76 -20.40
N GLU A 801 10.44 27.44 -20.95
CA GLU A 801 10.70 27.40 -22.39
C GLU A 801 9.98 26.25 -23.10
N LEU A 802 9.63 25.20 -22.40
CA LEU A 802 8.89 24.03 -22.89
C LEU A 802 7.37 24.17 -22.70
N LEU A 803 6.88 25.24 -22.09
CA LEU A 803 5.46 25.49 -21.95
C LEU A 803 4.94 26.24 -23.19
N ALA A 804 4.16 25.58 -24.04
CA ALA A 804 3.55 26.18 -25.22
C ALA A 804 2.48 27.22 -24.86
N ASP A 805 2.17 28.12 -25.80
CA ASP A 805 1.24 29.23 -25.57
C ASP A 805 -0.22 28.78 -25.31
N ASP A 806 -0.61 27.60 -25.74
CA ASP A 806 -1.91 26.97 -25.46
C ASP A 806 -1.96 26.20 -24.13
N GLY A 807 -0.85 26.17 -23.39
CA GLY A 807 -0.75 25.51 -22.09
C GLY A 807 -0.30 24.04 -22.18
N MET A 808 0.05 23.55 -23.37
CA MET A 808 0.66 22.21 -23.52
C MET A 808 2.07 22.24 -22.95
N ASP A 809 2.39 21.27 -22.08
CA ASP A 809 3.69 21.07 -21.50
C ASP A 809 4.54 20.14 -22.38
N ALA A 810 5.44 20.72 -23.16
CA ALA A 810 6.30 19.99 -24.08
C ALA A 810 7.40 19.17 -23.36
N GLU A 811 7.61 19.38 -22.04
CA GLU A 811 8.48 18.50 -21.24
C GLU A 811 8.05 17.03 -21.34
N SER A 812 6.73 16.78 -21.49
CA SER A 812 6.19 15.44 -21.66
C SER A 812 6.67 14.72 -22.92
N PHE A 813 7.12 15.45 -23.93
CA PHE A 813 7.76 14.92 -25.13
C PHE A 813 9.28 14.92 -25.06
N ALA A 814 9.90 15.67 -24.14
CA ALA A 814 11.35 15.88 -24.06
C ALA A 814 12.07 14.63 -23.52
N SER A 815 12.20 13.62 -24.37
CA SER A 815 12.77 12.32 -24.04
C SER A 815 14.30 12.34 -23.99
N LEU A 816 14.89 11.45 -23.20
CA LEU A 816 16.33 11.22 -23.16
C LEU A 816 16.79 10.50 -24.44
N LEU A 817 17.89 10.95 -25.04
CA LEU A 817 18.64 10.18 -26.04
C LEU A 817 20.13 10.43 -25.88
N MET A 818 20.89 9.39 -25.58
CA MET A 818 22.36 9.39 -25.56
C MET A 818 22.87 8.18 -26.34
N VAL A 819 23.84 8.42 -27.24
CA VAL A 819 24.38 7.37 -28.10
C VAL A 819 25.88 7.32 -27.98
N LYS A 820 26.43 6.17 -27.65
CA LYS A 820 27.85 5.85 -27.75
C LYS A 820 28.07 4.91 -28.93
N ASP A 821 28.88 5.35 -29.91
CA ASP A 821 29.23 4.54 -31.08
C ASP A 821 30.51 3.71 -30.82
N PHE A 822 30.85 2.81 -31.75
CA PHE A 822 32.06 2.01 -31.69
C PHE A 822 33.31 2.91 -31.66
N ASN A 823 34.21 2.67 -30.72
CA ASN A 823 35.47 3.38 -30.51
C ASN A 823 35.33 4.91 -30.35
N SER A 824 34.13 5.44 -30.10
CA SER A 824 33.93 6.86 -29.80
C SER A 824 34.58 7.26 -28.48
N LYS A 825 35.03 8.52 -28.39
CA LYS A 825 35.71 9.07 -27.21
C LYS A 825 35.19 10.47 -26.91
N GLY A 826 35.22 10.83 -25.62
CA GLY A 826 34.72 12.11 -25.11
C GLY A 826 33.20 12.15 -25.02
N PHE A 827 32.71 12.86 -24.00
CA PHE A 827 31.30 13.18 -23.89
C PHE A 827 30.99 14.44 -24.69
N THR A 828 29.98 14.40 -25.56
CA THR A 828 29.62 15.55 -26.45
C THR A 828 28.11 15.80 -26.38
N THR A 829 27.71 17.04 -26.61
CA THR A 829 26.31 17.42 -26.77
C THR A 829 26.03 17.81 -28.21
N SER A 830 24.94 17.32 -28.78
CA SER A 830 24.40 17.68 -30.08
C SER A 830 23.04 18.35 -29.94
N ASP A 831 22.82 19.42 -30.68
CA ASP A 831 21.52 20.10 -30.82
C ASP A 831 20.71 19.62 -32.03
N GLU A 832 21.20 18.58 -32.71
CA GLU A 832 20.49 17.95 -33.82
C GLU A 832 19.10 17.52 -33.37
N PHE A 833 18.09 17.90 -34.14
CA PHE A 833 16.71 17.49 -33.86
C PHE A 833 16.54 15.99 -34.10
N MET A 834 16.18 15.27 -33.03
CA MET A 834 15.96 13.83 -33.04
C MET A 834 14.52 13.49 -32.60
N LEU A 835 14.04 12.38 -33.13
CA LEU A 835 12.78 11.75 -32.67
C LEU A 835 13.06 10.36 -32.14
N SER A 836 12.22 9.87 -31.24
CA SER A 836 12.33 8.50 -30.73
C SER A 836 12.33 7.44 -31.86
N ALA A 837 11.69 7.74 -33.00
CA ALA A 837 11.67 6.89 -34.21
C ALA A 837 13.03 6.78 -34.93
N ASP A 838 14.04 7.60 -34.60
CA ASP A 838 15.39 7.50 -35.15
C ASP A 838 16.19 6.32 -34.54
N VAL A 839 15.77 5.80 -33.40
CA VAL A 839 16.51 4.78 -32.65
C VAL A 839 16.79 3.51 -33.46
N PRO A 840 15.84 2.93 -34.19
CA PRO A 840 16.11 1.74 -34.99
C PRO A 840 17.19 1.95 -36.04
N LEU A 841 17.21 3.11 -36.70
CA LEU A 841 18.27 3.47 -37.66
C LEU A 841 19.63 3.58 -36.96
N LEU A 842 19.71 4.23 -35.81
CA LEU A 842 20.93 4.32 -35.01
C LEU A 842 21.45 2.94 -34.59
N ALA A 843 20.55 2.01 -34.20
CA ALA A 843 20.92 0.68 -33.78
C ALA A 843 21.56 -0.15 -34.92
N VAL A 844 20.98 -0.11 -36.12
CA VAL A 844 21.39 -0.95 -37.26
C VAL A 844 22.52 -0.40 -38.07
N LYS A 845 22.82 0.93 -37.99
CA LYS A 845 23.80 1.62 -38.76
C LYS A 845 25.17 0.91 -38.69
N ASP A 846 25.81 0.64 -39.86
CA ASP A 846 27.14 0.01 -40.00
C ASP A 846 27.30 -1.38 -39.32
N VAL A 847 26.20 -2.02 -38.93
CA VAL A 847 26.21 -3.37 -38.35
C VAL A 847 25.29 -4.34 -39.10
N VAL A 848 24.22 -3.85 -39.70
CA VAL A 848 23.31 -4.62 -40.57
C VAL A 848 23.43 -4.06 -41.98
N ALA A 849 23.89 -4.86 -42.95
CA ALA A 849 24.17 -4.40 -44.29
C ALA A 849 22.91 -4.00 -45.08
N GLU A 850 21.85 -4.73 -44.87
CA GLU A 850 20.52 -4.50 -45.46
C GLU A 850 19.46 -4.54 -44.34
N PRO A 851 19.24 -3.39 -43.65
CA PRO A 851 18.31 -3.35 -42.51
C PRO A 851 16.85 -3.32 -42.99
N VAL A 852 16.29 -4.47 -43.26
CA VAL A 852 14.91 -4.65 -43.68
C VAL A 852 14.01 -4.98 -42.49
N ASN A 853 12.94 -4.22 -42.31
CA ASN A 853 11.92 -4.52 -41.32
C ASN A 853 11.29 -5.90 -41.64
N PRO A 854 11.41 -6.88 -40.74
CA PRO A 854 10.99 -8.26 -41.02
C PRO A 854 9.48 -8.42 -41.25
N PHE A 855 8.67 -7.43 -40.88
CA PHE A 855 7.21 -7.47 -40.98
C PHE A 855 6.66 -6.70 -42.19
N SER A 856 7.22 -5.55 -42.52
CA SER A 856 6.78 -4.75 -43.66
C SER A 856 7.58 -5.01 -44.92
N GLY A 857 8.77 -5.58 -44.85
CA GLY A 857 9.69 -5.75 -45.95
C GLY A 857 10.34 -4.48 -46.44
N ARG A 858 10.17 -3.33 -45.76
CA ARG A 858 10.79 -2.06 -46.11
C ARG A 858 12.15 -1.89 -45.43
N ARG A 859 13.05 -1.22 -46.10
CA ARG A 859 14.37 -0.89 -45.51
C ARG A 859 14.22 0.25 -44.48
N ILE A 860 14.76 0.07 -43.28
CA ILE A 860 14.74 1.12 -42.23
C ILE A 860 15.59 2.34 -42.65
N ASP A 861 16.73 2.15 -43.37
CA ASP A 861 17.61 3.22 -43.81
C ASP A 861 17.06 4.02 -45.01
N GLU A 862 16.05 3.51 -45.72
CA GLU A 862 15.34 4.22 -46.79
C GLU A 862 14.14 5.03 -46.23
N VAL A 863 13.58 4.62 -45.12
CA VAL A 863 12.58 5.40 -44.38
C VAL A 863 13.30 6.38 -43.47
N SER A 864 14.25 7.17 -44.06
CA SER A 864 14.92 8.24 -43.33
C SER A 864 13.94 9.31 -42.87
N LYS A 865 14.35 10.14 -41.86
CA LYS A 865 13.53 11.26 -41.35
C LYS A 865 12.69 11.85 -42.50
N PRO A 866 11.36 11.72 -42.43
CA PRO A 866 10.53 12.28 -43.49
C PRO A 866 10.79 13.77 -43.55
N LYS A 867 10.85 14.36 -44.75
CA LYS A 867 10.97 15.81 -44.95
C LYS A 867 9.78 16.59 -44.41
N GLN A 868 8.69 15.89 -44.05
CA GLN A 868 7.48 16.46 -43.45
C GLN A 868 7.56 16.40 -41.92
N GLU A 869 7.00 17.42 -41.29
CA GLU A 869 6.85 17.45 -39.84
C GLU A 869 6.06 16.21 -39.36
N GLN A 870 6.59 15.56 -38.35
CA GLN A 870 5.92 14.39 -37.76
C GLN A 870 4.79 14.81 -36.83
N LEU A 871 3.74 14.01 -36.79
CA LEU A 871 2.62 14.16 -35.88
C LEU A 871 2.93 13.52 -34.53
N LEU A 872 2.85 14.29 -33.48
CA LEU A 872 3.03 13.88 -32.09
C LEU A 872 1.68 13.86 -31.38
N LEU A 873 1.44 12.86 -30.54
CA LEU A 873 0.16 12.70 -29.84
C LEU A 873 0.29 13.08 -28.36
N TYR A 874 -0.36 14.16 -27.97
CA TYR A 874 -0.52 14.60 -26.59
C TYR A 874 -1.80 13.99 -26.02
N SER A 875 -1.69 12.81 -25.38
CA SER A 875 -2.81 12.09 -24.81
C SER A 875 -2.45 11.47 -23.48
N PHE A 876 -3.27 11.76 -22.46
CA PHE A 876 -3.19 11.10 -21.15
C PHE A 876 -3.98 9.79 -21.13
N GLU A 877 -4.70 9.47 -22.20
CA GLU A 877 -5.53 8.28 -22.31
C GLU A 877 -4.72 7.07 -22.81
N TRP A 878 -4.51 6.14 -21.93
CA TRP A 878 -3.82 4.88 -22.24
C TRP A 878 -4.78 3.69 -22.39
N ASP A 879 -6.07 3.83 -22.01
CA ASP A 879 -7.06 2.77 -22.17
C ASP A 879 -7.38 2.53 -23.64
N VAL A 880 -6.98 1.37 -24.13
CA VAL A 880 -7.19 0.94 -25.51
C VAL A 880 -8.67 0.84 -25.89
N ASN A 881 -9.59 0.63 -24.93
CA ASN A 881 -11.02 0.58 -25.22
C ASN A 881 -11.59 1.98 -25.53
N VAL A 882 -11.07 3.03 -24.91
CA VAL A 882 -11.39 4.42 -25.25
C VAL A 882 -10.91 4.73 -26.66
N ASN A 883 -9.80 4.15 -27.05
CA ASN A 883 -9.20 4.25 -28.39
C ASN A 883 -9.76 3.23 -29.38
N CYS A 884 -10.95 2.74 -29.23
CA CYS A 884 -11.63 1.78 -30.09
C CYS A 884 -10.89 0.42 -30.26
N GLY A 885 -9.81 0.20 -29.53
CA GLY A 885 -8.95 -0.98 -29.62
C GLY A 885 -7.99 -0.98 -30.82
N THR A 886 -8.19 -0.12 -31.81
CA THR A 886 -7.46 -0.14 -33.10
C THR A 886 -6.77 1.17 -33.46
N GLN A 887 -7.15 2.30 -32.92
CA GLN A 887 -6.63 3.63 -33.26
C GLN A 887 -6.51 4.51 -32.02
N PHE A 888 -5.55 5.42 -32.00
CA PHE A 888 -5.43 6.48 -31.00
C PHE A 888 -6.32 7.65 -31.39
N ILE A 889 -7.54 7.73 -30.84
CA ILE A 889 -8.54 8.76 -31.14
C ILE A 889 -8.67 9.81 -30.03
N ALA A 890 -8.17 9.53 -28.84
CA ALA A 890 -8.20 10.44 -27.70
C ALA A 890 -6.93 11.31 -27.64
N GLY A 891 -7.08 12.58 -27.29
CA GLY A 891 -5.98 13.54 -27.15
C GLY A 891 -5.86 14.53 -28.30
N ASP A 892 -4.81 15.35 -28.25
CA ASP A 892 -4.55 16.41 -29.19
C ASP A 892 -3.26 16.11 -29.98
N TRP A 893 -3.24 16.51 -31.24
CA TRP A 893 -2.11 16.29 -32.10
C TRP A 893 -1.30 17.57 -32.25
N TYR A 894 0.03 17.42 -32.27
CA TYR A 894 0.98 18.52 -32.43
C TYR A 894 2.01 18.18 -33.49
N THR A 895 2.63 19.22 -34.05
CA THR A 895 3.89 19.13 -34.77
C THR A 895 4.91 20.02 -34.10
N VAL A 896 6.20 19.71 -34.28
CA VAL A 896 7.32 20.53 -33.82
C VAL A 896 8.32 20.75 -34.95
N ASN A 897 8.67 22.00 -35.21
CA ASN A 897 9.53 22.38 -36.32
C ASN A 897 10.98 22.49 -35.84
N GLY A 898 11.67 21.36 -35.71
CA GLY A 898 13.12 21.24 -35.58
C GLY A 898 13.77 21.69 -34.29
N ASP A 899 13.03 22.27 -33.33
CA ASP A 899 13.58 22.73 -32.06
C ASP A 899 12.50 22.62 -30.95
N ILE A 900 12.66 21.64 -30.02
CA ILE A 900 11.72 21.43 -28.94
C ILE A 900 11.76 22.57 -27.90
N TRP A 901 12.88 23.29 -27.79
CA TRP A 901 13.07 24.36 -26.82
C TRP A 901 12.47 25.68 -27.27
N ASN A 902 12.04 25.78 -28.53
CA ASN A 902 11.36 26.94 -29.05
C ASN A 902 9.84 26.73 -29.01
N LYS A 903 9.17 27.38 -28.05
CA LYS A 903 7.72 27.29 -27.90
C LYS A 903 6.93 27.66 -29.16
N ASN A 904 7.51 28.53 -30.05
CA ASN A 904 6.87 28.89 -31.33
C ASN A 904 7.07 27.81 -32.41
N ALA A 905 7.88 26.80 -32.18
CA ALA A 905 8.01 25.66 -33.08
C ALA A 905 6.91 24.63 -32.93
N TRP A 906 6.14 24.69 -31.84
CA TRP A 906 5.04 23.78 -31.55
C TRP A 906 3.74 24.29 -32.14
N HIS A 907 3.03 23.41 -32.89
CA HIS A 907 1.78 23.76 -33.56
C HIS A 907 0.72 22.68 -33.29
N SER A 908 -0.43 23.09 -32.75
CA SER A 908 -1.58 22.21 -32.59
C SER A 908 -2.21 21.89 -33.95
N VAL A 909 -2.53 20.63 -34.19
CA VAL A 909 -3.18 20.13 -35.41
C VAL A 909 -4.57 19.62 -35.04
N ALA A 910 -5.58 20.05 -35.78
CA ALA A 910 -6.95 19.62 -35.49
C ALA A 910 -7.10 18.10 -35.67
N ASN A 911 -7.58 17.41 -34.64
CA ASN A 911 -7.76 15.96 -34.59
C ASN A 911 -8.54 15.42 -35.82
N LYS A 912 -9.61 16.14 -36.24
CA LYS A 912 -10.35 15.81 -37.48
C LYS A 912 -9.48 15.83 -38.75
N ALA A 913 -8.51 16.71 -38.85
CA ALA A 913 -7.63 16.80 -40.03
C ALA A 913 -6.70 15.59 -40.10
N VAL A 914 -6.19 15.10 -38.97
CA VAL A 914 -5.33 13.93 -38.89
C VAL A 914 -6.10 12.66 -39.27
N LEU A 915 -7.28 12.45 -38.71
CA LEU A 915 -8.10 11.26 -38.96
C LEU A 915 -8.77 11.20 -40.34
N THR A 916 -8.83 12.33 -41.07
CA THR A 916 -9.42 12.41 -42.44
C THR A 916 -8.38 12.52 -43.56
N ALA A 917 -7.15 12.97 -43.28
CA ALA A 917 -6.09 13.10 -44.28
C ALA A 917 -5.52 11.74 -44.76
N GLU A 918 -5.81 10.68 -44.03
CA GLU A 918 -5.33 9.29 -44.29
C GLU A 918 -6.39 8.41 -44.99
N ARG A 919 -7.51 9.01 -45.39
CA ARG A 919 -8.51 8.34 -46.26
C ARG A 919 -8.40 8.83 -47.69
#